data_7057d02af0a78328b8c69f4bad9cdc88
#
_entry.id   7057d02af0a78328b8c69f4bad9cdc88
#
_cell.length_a   1.000
_cell.length_b   1.000
_cell.length_c   1.000
_cell.angle_alpha   90.00
_cell.angle_beta   90.00
_cell.angle_gamma   90.00
#
_symmetry.space_group_name_H-M   'P 1'
#
loop_
_entity.id
_entity.type
_entity.pdbx_description
1 polymer ?
#
loop_
_entity_poly.entity_id
_entity_poly.type
_entity_poly.pdbx_seq_one_letter_code
_entity_poly.pdbx_strand_id
1 'polypeptide(L)'
;MRYLFLCLLLLLPSLSWSDQAHPKIGLVLSGGAARGLAHIGVLKALEEQGIHVDAIAGTSMGAVIGGLYAAGYKVDEIERIAKEMDWQQVLSDQPPRKDVPFRRKQDDRDFLIKQQLSFRDDGTLGLPIGVIQGQNLSMLLESLLVHTSETRNFDKLAIPFRAVATDIVTGEKVVFSKGHLPRAIRASMSIPAVFAPVDVDGRLLVDGGMVDNIPIDVARSMGVDRVIAVDIGTPLLKRKELTTVVDVLNQSTTLMTRNNSEAQLATLTSKDILVEPPLAAYTSADFGSVNELIDAGYRATQALSSRLASLRRPPVDDTDIALSIARQPGQRNPIITEVRIENDSKVSDSVIRHYVRQSLGEPLDLEKLKDDMGTIYGLDYFDQVEYRIVRQKKKGEDDNALVIHALGKRSGTDFLRLGLNLSDDMEGDSAFNIGASYRINGINKLGAEWLTRLQVGDKQELYTEFYQPLDVGSRYFFAPYLSADAQNIEAVQDNDPIAEYRRERYGYGFNVGRQINNNGEIRFGIGQRWGKTKVHIGNSNLPTDTFSEGFYELKYSFDTMDNVDFPNEGEDISVTLRQFDTSLGSDERYQQMEFKLDKALTFGQDTVVLGGYYGRTFNDIDTVTSSYLLGGARQLSGYRQDALSGQNYTLGRLIYYRRMTERSLLPLDFPVYLGGSLEQGRIWNNGNNYDSGSITAGSIFLGFDTPLGPLNFSYGLNDDGQRAVYLNLGNNF
;
A
#
# COMPACT_ATOMS: atom_id res chain seq x y z
N MET A 1 66.35 -50.05 45.82
CA MET A 1 64.91 -49.80 46.02
C MET A 1 64.45 -48.39 45.67
N ARG A 2 65.17 -47.57 44.92
CA ARG A 2 64.80 -46.20 44.55
C ARG A 2 64.35 -46.02 43.09
N TYR A 3 64.43 -47.05 42.25
CA TYR A 3 64.04 -47.00 40.82
C TYR A 3 62.79 -47.82 40.51
N LEU A 4 62.23 -48.54 41.48
CA LEU A 4 61.00 -49.33 41.28
C LEU A 4 59.75 -48.51 41.49
N PHE A 5 59.84 -47.30 42.10
CA PHE A 5 58.70 -46.41 42.35
C PHE A 5 58.44 -45.43 41.21
N LEU A 6 59.42 -45.27 40.29
CA LEU A 6 59.28 -44.34 39.16
C LEU A 6 58.58 -44.97 37.94
N CYS A 7 58.54 -46.27 37.83
CA CYS A 7 57.87 -47.00 36.74
C CYS A 7 56.42 -47.31 37.02
N LEU A 8 55.91 -47.12 38.25
CA LEU A 8 54.52 -47.38 38.60
C LEU A 8 53.63 -46.15 38.38
N LEU A 9 54.22 -44.93 38.17
CA LEU A 9 53.53 -43.69 37.89
C LEU A 9 53.24 -43.45 36.39
N LEU A 10 53.78 -44.32 35.50
CA LEU A 10 53.60 -44.25 34.06
C LEU A 10 52.48 -45.17 33.51
N LEU A 11 51.76 -45.87 34.37
CA LEU A 11 50.68 -46.80 34.04
C LEU A 11 49.29 -46.33 34.53
N LEU A 12 49.12 -45.01 34.87
CA LEU A 12 47.80 -44.47 35.01
C LEU A 12 47.26 -44.31 33.58
N PRO A 13 46.13 -44.98 33.19
CA PRO A 13 45.47 -44.67 31.97
C PRO A 13 45.13 -43.20 32.04
N SER A 14 45.58 -42.39 31.05
CA SER A 14 45.10 -41.09 30.78
C SER A 14 43.58 -41.26 30.63
N LEU A 15 42.83 -40.93 31.69
CA LEU A 15 41.41 -40.66 31.58
C LEU A 15 41.30 -39.48 30.60
N SER A 16 41.27 -39.80 29.30
CA SER A 16 40.75 -38.90 28.30
C SER A 16 39.33 -38.61 28.76
N TRP A 17 39.11 -37.47 29.34
CA TRP A 17 37.77 -36.90 29.35
C TRP A 17 37.41 -36.79 27.88
N SER A 18 36.65 -37.77 27.40
CA SER A 18 35.90 -37.65 26.19
C SER A 18 35.01 -36.44 26.42
N ASP A 19 35.38 -35.35 25.80
CA ASP A 19 34.50 -34.24 25.63
C ASP A 19 33.27 -34.85 24.93
N GLN A 20 32.20 -35.10 25.68
CA GLN A 20 30.98 -35.64 25.10
C GLN A 20 30.47 -34.48 24.22
N ALA A 21 30.90 -34.52 22.96
CA ALA A 21 30.42 -33.59 21.98
C ALA A 21 28.87 -33.62 22.01
N HIS A 22 28.27 -32.56 22.51
CA HIS A 22 26.83 -32.42 22.52
C HIS A 22 26.30 -32.54 21.08
N PRO A 23 25.17 -33.24 20.86
CA PRO A 23 24.65 -33.41 19.53
C PRO A 23 24.31 -32.03 18.94
N LYS A 24 24.70 -31.80 17.69
CA LYS A 24 24.33 -30.62 16.95
C LYS A 24 22.85 -30.64 16.63
N ILE A 25 22.12 -29.56 16.93
CA ILE A 25 20.69 -29.44 16.80
C ILE A 25 20.35 -28.57 15.58
N GLY A 26 19.64 -29.15 14.61
CA GLY A 26 19.02 -28.41 13.50
C GLY A 26 17.58 -28.03 13.82
N LEU A 27 17.24 -26.78 13.68
CA LEU A 27 15.87 -26.30 13.75
C LEU A 27 15.31 -26.17 12.34
N VAL A 28 14.16 -26.79 12.10
CA VAL A 28 13.46 -26.75 10.82
C VAL A 28 12.12 -26.04 11.01
N LEU A 29 11.91 -24.98 10.27
CA LEU A 29 10.72 -24.13 10.35
C LEU A 29 9.95 -24.18 9.04
N SER A 30 8.73 -24.74 9.09
CA SER A 30 7.88 -24.89 7.90
C SER A 30 7.25 -23.56 7.45
N GLY A 31 6.79 -23.51 6.21
CA GLY A 31 5.97 -22.44 5.69
C GLY A 31 4.51 -22.54 6.16
N GLY A 32 3.80 -21.40 6.14
CA GLY A 32 2.37 -21.35 6.53
C GLY A 32 1.81 -19.94 6.71
N ALA A 33 2.41 -18.93 6.08
CA ALA A 33 2.01 -17.52 6.13
C ALA A 33 1.76 -17.04 7.58
N ALA A 34 0.59 -16.45 7.93
CA ALA A 34 0.30 -15.93 9.27
C ALA A 34 0.54 -16.97 10.38
N ARG A 35 0.20 -18.23 10.12
CA ARG A 35 0.41 -19.35 11.08
C ARG A 35 1.87 -19.51 11.49
N GLY A 36 2.82 -19.04 10.64
CA GLY A 36 4.24 -19.04 10.92
C GLY A 36 4.66 -18.14 12.08
N LEU A 37 3.82 -17.24 12.54
CA LEU A 37 4.06 -16.46 13.77
C LEU A 37 4.17 -17.37 15.00
N ALA A 38 3.63 -18.59 14.94
CA ALA A 38 3.80 -19.59 15.99
C ALA A 38 5.29 -20.00 16.20
N HIS A 39 6.13 -19.88 15.16
CA HIS A 39 7.57 -20.15 15.31
C HIS A 39 8.23 -19.25 16.34
N ILE A 40 7.76 -18.03 16.54
CA ILE A 40 8.26 -17.11 17.58
C ILE A 40 8.07 -17.73 18.97
N GLY A 41 6.85 -18.26 19.22
CA GLY A 41 6.56 -18.95 20.48
C GLY A 41 7.39 -20.22 20.69
N VAL A 42 7.67 -20.95 19.61
CA VAL A 42 8.55 -22.12 19.64
C VAL A 42 9.98 -21.70 20.04
N LEU A 43 10.55 -20.69 19.38
CA LEU A 43 11.87 -20.16 19.69
C LEU A 43 11.96 -19.71 21.16
N LYS A 44 10.95 -19.00 21.66
CA LYS A 44 10.88 -18.53 23.05
C LYS A 44 10.94 -19.69 24.03
N ALA A 45 10.13 -20.72 23.81
CA ALA A 45 10.13 -21.90 24.67
C ALA A 45 11.43 -22.71 24.59
N LEU A 46 12.12 -22.74 23.44
CA LEU A 46 13.42 -23.38 23.29
C LEU A 46 14.51 -22.62 24.05
N GLU A 47 14.57 -21.28 23.93
CA GLU A 47 15.53 -20.45 24.68
C GLU A 47 15.34 -20.60 26.21
N GLU A 48 14.08 -20.49 26.69
CA GLU A 48 13.76 -20.65 28.12
C GLU A 48 14.16 -22.04 28.67
N GLN A 49 14.11 -23.05 27.81
CA GLN A 49 14.53 -24.43 28.20
C GLN A 49 16.02 -24.69 28.02
N GLY A 50 16.82 -23.69 27.61
CA GLY A 50 18.27 -23.83 27.41
C GLY A 50 18.63 -24.71 26.23
N ILE A 51 17.83 -24.73 25.18
CA ILE A 51 18.08 -25.45 23.94
C ILE A 51 18.81 -24.54 22.95
N HIS A 52 20.06 -24.88 22.65
CA HIS A 52 20.87 -24.16 21.66
C HIS A 52 20.72 -24.79 20.28
N VAL A 53 20.42 -23.95 19.28
CA VAL A 53 20.27 -24.35 17.89
C VAL A 53 21.57 -24.10 17.15
N ASP A 54 22.10 -25.12 16.46
CA ASP A 54 23.39 -25.08 15.74
C ASP A 54 23.21 -24.74 14.24
N ALA A 55 22.00 -24.98 13.68
CA ALA A 55 21.69 -24.68 12.28
C ALA A 55 20.18 -24.50 12.10
N ILE A 56 19.78 -23.65 11.15
CA ILE A 56 18.37 -23.37 10.85
C ILE A 56 18.11 -23.57 9.37
N ALA A 57 17.06 -24.30 9.04
CA ALA A 57 16.50 -24.39 7.69
C ALA A 57 15.04 -23.96 7.74
N GLY A 58 14.64 -23.04 6.85
CA GLY A 58 13.29 -22.50 6.85
C GLY A 58 12.72 -22.30 5.46
N THR A 59 11.39 -22.40 5.37
CA THR A 59 10.63 -22.14 4.16
C THR A 59 9.57 -21.08 4.46
N SER A 60 9.35 -20.11 3.52
CA SER A 60 8.31 -19.09 3.64
C SER A 60 8.43 -18.29 4.96
N MET A 61 7.37 -18.20 5.77
CA MET A 61 7.43 -17.53 7.07
C MET A 61 8.47 -18.19 8.01
N GLY A 62 8.70 -19.49 7.88
CA GLY A 62 9.79 -20.15 8.60
C GLY A 62 11.18 -19.63 8.20
N ALA A 63 11.36 -19.22 6.94
CA ALA A 63 12.58 -18.54 6.48
C ALA A 63 12.68 -17.12 7.02
N VAL A 64 11.55 -16.39 7.18
CA VAL A 64 11.53 -15.04 7.78
C VAL A 64 11.95 -15.12 9.25
N ILE A 65 11.23 -15.87 10.05
CA ILE A 65 11.49 -15.97 11.51
C ILE A 65 12.86 -16.61 11.77
N GLY A 66 13.17 -17.72 11.07
CA GLY A 66 14.46 -18.39 11.18
C GLY A 66 15.63 -17.53 10.69
N GLY A 67 15.44 -16.76 9.64
CA GLY A 67 16.44 -15.85 9.09
C GLY A 67 16.75 -14.66 10.01
N LEU A 68 15.73 -14.06 10.64
CA LEU A 68 15.91 -13.00 11.64
C LEU A 68 16.65 -13.54 12.87
N TYR A 69 16.26 -14.71 13.36
CA TYR A 69 16.92 -15.34 14.50
C TYR A 69 18.36 -15.72 14.17
N ALA A 70 18.61 -16.29 12.98
CA ALA A 70 19.94 -16.61 12.48
C ALA A 70 20.84 -15.38 12.28
N ALA A 71 20.23 -14.23 11.95
CA ALA A 71 20.91 -12.94 11.80
C ALA A 71 21.28 -12.29 13.14
N GLY A 72 20.83 -12.86 14.29
CA GLY A 72 21.22 -12.44 15.64
C GLY A 72 20.15 -11.63 16.39
N TYR A 73 18.91 -11.54 15.87
CA TYR A 73 17.78 -10.98 16.63
C TYR A 73 17.44 -11.87 17.82
N LYS A 74 17.16 -11.27 18.97
CA LYS A 74 16.59 -11.98 20.12
C LYS A 74 15.13 -12.30 19.88
N VAL A 75 14.64 -13.37 20.47
CA VAL A 75 13.23 -13.77 20.27
C VAL A 75 12.25 -12.68 20.72
N ASP A 76 12.53 -11.98 21.84
CA ASP A 76 11.69 -10.89 22.32
C ASP A 76 11.66 -9.69 21.34
N GLU A 77 12.74 -9.45 20.59
CA GLU A 77 12.77 -8.42 19.56
C GLU A 77 11.93 -8.83 18.35
N ILE A 78 12.02 -10.10 17.93
CA ILE A 78 11.19 -10.65 16.84
C ILE A 78 9.70 -10.60 17.23
N GLU A 79 9.39 -10.98 18.47
CA GLU A 79 8.02 -10.91 19.03
C GLU A 79 7.50 -9.47 19.00
N ARG A 80 8.30 -8.50 19.47
CA ARG A 80 7.92 -7.09 19.45
C ARG A 80 7.68 -6.57 18.03
N ILE A 81 8.60 -6.85 17.11
CA ILE A 81 8.46 -6.48 15.69
C ILE A 81 7.16 -7.05 15.11
N ALA A 82 6.87 -8.34 15.35
CA ALA A 82 5.67 -8.98 14.82
C ALA A 82 4.37 -8.39 15.39
N LYS A 83 4.37 -7.94 16.66
CA LYS A 83 3.20 -7.33 17.33
C LYS A 83 2.96 -5.88 16.93
N GLU A 84 4.03 -5.12 16.70
CA GLU A 84 3.96 -3.70 16.33
C GLU A 84 3.76 -3.49 14.82
N MET A 85 3.90 -4.53 14.03
CA MET A 85 3.87 -4.46 12.58
C MET A 85 2.45 -4.26 12.05
N ASP A 86 2.28 -3.28 11.16
CA ASP A 86 1.10 -3.18 10.30
C ASP A 86 1.21 -4.20 9.16
N TRP A 87 0.68 -5.40 9.40
CA TRP A 87 0.71 -6.49 8.42
C TRP A 87 -0.04 -6.16 7.15
N GLN A 88 -1.11 -5.38 7.22
CA GLN A 88 -1.87 -4.97 6.04
C GLN A 88 -1.02 -4.09 5.13
N GLN A 89 -0.30 -3.12 5.70
CA GLN A 89 0.61 -2.26 4.95
C GLN A 89 1.79 -3.03 4.37
N VAL A 90 2.39 -3.94 5.16
CA VAL A 90 3.57 -4.74 4.73
C VAL A 90 3.22 -5.70 3.59
N LEU A 91 2.02 -6.27 3.63
CA LEU A 91 1.52 -7.21 2.62
C LEU A 91 0.78 -6.51 1.47
N SER A 92 0.90 -5.19 1.35
CA SER A 92 0.40 -4.41 0.22
C SER A 92 1.56 -3.79 -0.56
N ASP A 93 1.30 -3.37 -1.81
CA ASP A 93 2.26 -2.61 -2.62
C ASP A 93 2.02 -1.11 -2.57
N GLN A 94 0.96 -0.67 -1.89
CA GLN A 94 0.65 0.74 -1.84
C GLN A 94 1.64 1.45 -0.92
N PRO A 95 2.39 2.43 -1.44
CA PRO A 95 3.21 3.28 -0.57
C PRO A 95 2.29 4.08 0.36
N PRO A 96 2.74 4.43 1.56
CA PRO A 96 2.01 5.37 2.40
C PRO A 96 1.65 6.62 1.60
N ARG A 97 0.41 7.08 1.66
CA ARG A 97 -0.06 8.20 0.82
C ARG A 97 0.76 9.48 1.00
N LYS A 98 1.38 9.70 2.17
CA LYS A 98 2.34 10.79 2.41
C LYS A 98 3.55 10.78 1.46
N ASP A 99 3.96 9.59 1.00
CA ASP A 99 5.13 9.39 0.12
C ASP A 99 4.74 9.47 -1.36
N VAL A 100 3.44 9.40 -1.67
CA VAL A 100 2.93 9.50 -3.04
C VAL A 100 2.98 10.96 -3.52
N PRO A 101 3.58 11.26 -4.69
CA PRO A 101 3.58 12.59 -5.26
C PRO A 101 2.17 13.15 -5.46
N PHE A 102 1.98 14.47 -5.24
CA PHE A 102 0.67 15.12 -5.33
C PHE A 102 -0.06 14.85 -6.65
N ARG A 103 0.67 14.78 -7.76
CA ARG A 103 0.12 14.44 -9.08
C ARG A 103 -0.59 13.08 -9.09
N ARG A 104 -0.07 12.09 -8.36
CA ARG A 104 -0.69 10.76 -8.22
C ARG A 104 -1.84 10.75 -7.23
N LYS A 105 -1.77 11.59 -6.17
CA LYS A 105 -2.88 11.74 -5.23
C LYS A 105 -4.14 12.28 -5.88
N GLN A 106 -4.01 13.11 -6.93
CA GLN A 106 -5.17 13.59 -7.69
C GLN A 106 -5.92 12.47 -8.42
N ASP A 107 -5.21 11.42 -8.85
CA ASP A 107 -5.83 10.30 -9.56
C ASP A 107 -6.82 9.52 -8.69
N ASP A 108 -6.56 9.43 -7.39
CA ASP A 108 -7.41 8.70 -6.45
C ASP A 108 -8.76 9.42 -6.23
N ARG A 109 -8.84 10.73 -6.55
CA ARG A 109 -10.06 11.52 -6.47
C ARG A 109 -10.90 11.46 -7.73
N ASP A 110 -10.25 11.32 -8.87
CA ASP A 110 -10.91 11.38 -10.16
C ASP A 110 -11.58 10.05 -10.53
N PHE A 111 -11.14 8.91 -9.94
CA PHE A 111 -11.56 7.56 -10.36
C PHE A 111 -11.90 6.65 -9.20
N LEU A 112 -13.05 6.02 -9.31
CA LEU A 112 -13.75 5.27 -8.28
C LEU A 112 -13.25 3.84 -8.15
N ILE A 113 -12.76 3.25 -9.25
CA ILE A 113 -12.24 1.89 -9.26
C ILE A 113 -10.74 1.99 -9.01
N LYS A 114 -10.29 1.49 -7.85
CA LYS A 114 -8.88 1.47 -7.46
C LYS A 114 -8.02 0.60 -8.38
N GLN A 115 -8.65 -0.35 -9.07
CA GLN A 115 -7.97 -1.25 -9.99
C GLN A 115 -7.57 -0.52 -11.29
N GLN A 116 -6.31 -0.68 -11.68
CA GLN A 116 -5.76 -0.13 -12.91
C GLN A 116 -5.56 -1.24 -13.93
N LEU A 117 -6.04 -1.02 -15.14
CA LEU A 117 -5.69 -1.89 -16.26
C LEU A 117 -4.45 -1.31 -16.94
N SER A 118 -3.34 -2.02 -16.88
CA SER A 118 -2.08 -1.59 -17.52
C SER A 118 -2.03 -2.01 -18.97
N PHE A 119 -1.39 -1.19 -19.79
CA PHE A 119 -1.11 -1.52 -21.19
C PHE A 119 0.39 -1.42 -21.47
N ARG A 120 0.91 -2.41 -22.22
CA ARG A 120 2.28 -2.41 -22.71
C ARG A 120 2.41 -1.45 -23.90
N ASP A 121 3.64 -1.13 -24.26
CA ASP A 121 3.95 -0.22 -25.37
C ASP A 121 3.41 -0.70 -26.72
N ASP A 122 3.14 -1.99 -26.87
CA ASP A 122 2.52 -2.61 -28.07
C ASP A 122 0.98 -2.54 -28.04
N GLY A 123 0.40 -1.91 -27.01
CA GLY A 123 -1.05 -1.77 -26.82
C GLY A 123 -1.73 -3.03 -26.27
N THR A 124 -0.99 -4.07 -25.93
CA THR A 124 -1.57 -5.27 -25.30
C THR A 124 -1.85 -5.04 -23.83
N LEU A 125 -2.92 -5.69 -23.32
CA LEU A 125 -3.23 -5.66 -21.90
C LEU A 125 -2.11 -6.31 -21.09
N GLY A 126 -1.52 -5.55 -20.18
CA GLY A 126 -0.49 -6.01 -19.26
C GLY A 126 -1.10 -6.49 -17.95
N LEU A 127 -1.05 -7.79 -17.71
CA LEU A 127 -1.40 -8.31 -16.41
C LEU A 127 -0.12 -8.45 -15.56
N PRO A 128 -0.13 -8.05 -14.29
CA PRO A 128 1.00 -8.27 -13.40
C PRO A 128 1.19 -9.77 -13.16
N ILE A 129 2.45 -10.21 -12.98
CA ILE A 129 2.80 -11.63 -12.74
C ILE A 129 2.34 -12.10 -11.36
N GLY A 130 2.13 -11.17 -10.43
CA GLY A 130 1.56 -11.40 -9.09
C GLY A 130 0.61 -10.27 -8.73
N VAL A 131 -0.36 -10.54 -7.87
CA VAL A 131 -1.30 -9.52 -7.37
C VAL A 131 -0.54 -8.47 -6.57
N ILE A 132 0.47 -8.91 -5.81
CA ILE A 132 1.35 -8.09 -4.96
C ILE A 132 2.79 -8.23 -5.48
N GLN A 133 3.45 -7.12 -5.82
CA GLN A 133 4.87 -7.13 -6.22
C GLN A 133 5.78 -7.36 -4.99
N GLY A 134 5.29 -7.01 -3.79
CA GLY A 134 5.97 -7.19 -2.51
C GLY A 134 6.98 -6.09 -2.22
N GLN A 135 6.73 -4.88 -2.68
CA GLN A 135 7.58 -3.71 -2.47
C GLN A 135 7.82 -3.46 -0.98
N ASN A 136 6.74 -3.32 -0.20
CA ASN A 136 6.84 -3.01 1.22
C ASN A 136 7.50 -4.13 2.03
N LEU A 137 7.22 -5.38 1.67
CA LEU A 137 7.84 -6.53 2.30
C LEU A 137 9.35 -6.60 2.01
N SER A 138 9.77 -6.35 0.76
CA SER A 138 11.19 -6.27 0.40
C SER A 138 11.89 -5.18 1.19
N MET A 139 11.30 -3.98 1.28
CA MET A 139 11.84 -2.86 2.04
C MET A 139 11.96 -3.18 3.53
N LEU A 140 10.98 -3.86 4.11
CA LEU A 140 11.03 -4.31 5.49
C LEU A 140 12.19 -5.26 5.74
N LEU A 141 12.32 -6.31 4.92
CA LEU A 141 13.41 -7.29 5.04
C LEU A 141 14.78 -6.64 4.86
N GLU A 142 14.93 -5.71 3.90
CA GLU A 142 16.16 -4.93 3.73
C GLU A 142 16.51 -4.11 4.98
N SER A 143 15.53 -3.44 5.57
CA SER A 143 15.74 -2.61 6.76
C SER A 143 16.13 -3.45 7.98
N LEU A 144 15.42 -4.56 8.23
CA LEU A 144 15.70 -5.45 9.35
C LEU A 144 17.05 -6.13 9.22
N LEU A 145 17.46 -6.51 8.03
CA LEU A 145 18.66 -7.30 7.78
C LEU A 145 19.86 -6.48 7.24
N VAL A 146 19.78 -5.15 7.28
CA VAL A 146 20.85 -4.27 6.78
C VAL A 146 22.22 -4.56 7.38
N HIS A 147 22.28 -4.96 8.66
CA HIS A 147 23.50 -5.32 9.37
C HIS A 147 24.16 -6.59 8.81
N THR A 148 23.43 -7.41 8.04
CA THR A 148 23.96 -8.60 7.37
C THR A 148 24.47 -8.32 5.95
N SER A 149 24.41 -7.08 5.48
CA SER A 149 24.75 -6.68 4.09
C SER A 149 26.15 -7.13 3.66
N GLU A 150 27.10 -7.26 4.59
CA GLU A 150 28.44 -7.78 4.34
C GLU A 150 28.54 -9.31 4.39
N THR A 151 27.53 -10.00 4.94
CA THR A 151 27.57 -11.45 5.17
C THR A 151 27.00 -12.19 3.96
N ARG A 152 27.88 -12.50 3.01
CA ARG A 152 27.51 -13.24 1.78
C ARG A 152 27.34 -14.74 1.97
N ASN A 153 28.00 -15.34 2.95
CA ASN A 153 27.88 -16.76 3.29
C ASN A 153 27.03 -16.92 4.55
N PHE A 154 25.91 -17.60 4.43
CA PHE A 154 24.94 -17.76 5.54
C PHE A 154 25.44 -18.70 6.65
N ASP A 155 26.54 -19.45 6.44
CA ASP A 155 27.22 -20.17 7.51
C ASP A 155 27.97 -19.24 8.47
N LYS A 156 28.11 -17.95 8.10
CA LYS A 156 28.77 -16.92 8.92
C LYS A 156 27.79 -16.01 9.67
N LEU A 157 26.50 -16.26 9.56
CA LEU A 157 25.50 -15.65 10.42
C LEU A 157 25.72 -16.11 11.87
N ALA A 158 25.03 -15.50 12.83
CA ALA A 158 25.10 -15.93 14.24
C ALA A 158 24.75 -17.42 14.38
N ILE A 159 23.78 -17.89 13.60
CA ILE A 159 23.48 -19.33 13.43
C ILE A 159 23.51 -19.64 11.92
N PRO A 160 24.20 -20.70 11.46
CA PRO A 160 24.16 -21.17 10.09
C PRO A 160 22.72 -21.32 9.57
N PHE A 161 22.41 -20.76 8.39
CA PHE A 161 21.05 -20.66 7.89
C PHE A 161 20.89 -21.12 6.44
N ARG A 162 19.71 -21.71 6.15
CA ARG A 162 19.26 -22.02 4.78
C ARG A 162 17.82 -21.55 4.59
N ALA A 163 17.56 -20.84 3.50
CA ALA A 163 16.22 -20.56 3.01
C ALA A 163 15.93 -21.44 1.78
N VAL A 164 14.70 -21.93 1.66
CA VAL A 164 14.29 -22.78 0.54
C VAL A 164 13.32 -22.03 -0.34
N ALA A 165 13.54 -22.06 -1.66
CA ALA A 165 12.63 -21.53 -2.68
C ALA A 165 12.43 -22.58 -3.79
N THR A 166 11.51 -22.29 -4.70
CA THR A 166 11.21 -23.12 -5.87
C THR A 166 11.49 -22.33 -7.15
N ASP A 167 12.23 -22.89 -8.07
CA ASP A 167 12.33 -22.37 -9.44
C ASP A 167 11.04 -22.73 -10.18
N ILE A 168 10.20 -21.70 -10.49
CA ILE A 168 8.89 -21.93 -11.09
C ILE A 168 8.98 -22.44 -12.54
N VAL A 169 10.12 -22.25 -13.20
CA VAL A 169 10.36 -22.68 -14.60
C VAL A 169 10.72 -24.16 -14.66
N THR A 170 11.55 -24.64 -13.73
CA THR A 170 12.06 -26.01 -13.72
C THR A 170 11.38 -26.92 -12.71
N GLY A 171 10.73 -26.34 -11.70
CA GLY A 171 10.18 -27.09 -10.55
C GLY A 171 11.25 -27.54 -9.56
N GLU A 172 12.50 -27.11 -9.72
CA GLU A 172 13.60 -27.53 -8.83
C GLU A 172 13.59 -26.78 -7.49
N LYS A 173 14.01 -27.50 -6.45
CA LYS A 173 14.30 -26.93 -5.14
C LYS A 173 15.58 -26.08 -5.20
N VAL A 174 15.48 -24.84 -4.76
CA VAL A 174 16.62 -23.92 -4.62
C VAL A 174 16.92 -23.68 -3.15
N VAL A 175 18.10 -24.06 -2.68
CA VAL A 175 18.55 -23.88 -1.30
C VAL A 175 19.56 -22.74 -1.25
N PHE A 176 19.19 -21.65 -0.61
CA PHE A 176 20.09 -20.53 -0.40
C PHE A 176 21.03 -20.77 0.78
N SER A 177 22.33 -20.77 0.52
CA SER A 177 23.41 -20.83 1.51
C SER A 177 24.33 -19.61 1.46
N LYS A 178 24.13 -18.77 0.44
CA LYS A 178 24.94 -17.58 0.19
C LYS A 178 24.14 -16.58 -0.65
N GLY A 179 24.64 -15.35 -0.73
CA GLY A 179 24.04 -14.29 -1.53
C GLY A 179 23.54 -13.14 -0.65
N HIS A 180 22.44 -12.55 -1.04
CA HIS A 180 21.78 -11.45 -0.31
C HIS A 180 20.65 -12.00 0.54
N LEU A 181 20.78 -11.96 1.86
CA LEU A 181 19.86 -12.64 2.79
C LEU A 181 18.41 -12.15 2.67
N PRO A 182 18.13 -10.83 2.66
CA PRO A 182 16.76 -10.33 2.46
C PRO A 182 16.10 -10.89 1.20
N ARG A 183 16.83 -10.90 0.07
CA ARG A 183 16.31 -11.39 -1.21
C ARG A 183 16.09 -12.91 -1.22
N ALA A 184 16.93 -13.67 -0.54
CA ALA A 184 16.76 -15.12 -0.36
C ALA A 184 15.47 -15.44 0.43
N ILE A 185 15.25 -14.70 1.53
CA ILE A 185 14.03 -14.82 2.34
C ILE A 185 12.80 -14.37 1.52
N ARG A 186 12.90 -13.25 0.80
CA ARG A 186 11.81 -12.75 -0.05
C ARG A 186 11.43 -13.76 -1.14
N ALA A 187 12.40 -14.41 -1.77
CA ALA A 187 12.17 -15.47 -2.75
C ALA A 187 11.44 -16.66 -2.10
N SER A 188 11.88 -17.08 -0.91
CA SER A 188 11.30 -18.19 -0.15
C SER A 188 9.83 -17.99 0.22
N MET A 189 9.34 -16.74 0.30
CA MET A 189 7.97 -16.43 0.68
C MET A 189 7.11 -15.86 -0.47
N SER A 190 7.56 -16.00 -1.71
CA SER A 190 6.82 -15.57 -2.90
C SER A 190 5.71 -16.55 -3.26
N ILE A 191 4.61 -16.54 -2.51
CA ILE A 191 3.45 -17.43 -2.73
C ILE A 191 2.89 -17.19 -4.13
N PRO A 192 2.81 -18.21 -4.99
CA PRO A 192 2.30 -18.08 -6.36
C PRO A 192 0.89 -17.49 -6.40
N ALA A 193 0.60 -16.68 -7.39
CA ALA A 193 -0.61 -15.89 -7.60
C ALA A 193 -0.84 -14.77 -6.58
N VAL A 194 -0.24 -14.82 -5.38
CA VAL A 194 -0.29 -13.74 -4.39
C VAL A 194 0.85 -12.77 -4.63
N PHE A 195 2.08 -13.24 -4.49
CA PHE A 195 3.28 -12.41 -4.68
C PHE A 195 3.94 -12.66 -6.04
N ALA A 196 4.49 -11.59 -6.61
CA ALA A 196 5.34 -11.72 -7.79
C ALA A 196 6.57 -12.59 -7.50
N PRO A 197 6.97 -13.45 -8.44
CA PRO A 197 8.20 -14.21 -8.37
C PRO A 197 9.42 -13.29 -8.28
N VAL A 198 10.48 -13.75 -7.62
CA VAL A 198 11.76 -13.03 -7.50
C VAL A 198 12.77 -13.61 -8.48
N ASP A 199 13.34 -12.76 -9.33
CA ASP A 199 14.44 -13.15 -10.21
C ASP A 199 15.76 -13.13 -9.42
N VAL A 200 16.41 -14.27 -9.27
CA VAL A 200 17.74 -14.38 -8.66
C VAL A 200 18.66 -15.14 -9.60
N ASP A 201 19.69 -14.47 -10.09
CA ASP A 201 20.70 -15.03 -11.01
C ASP A 201 20.07 -15.69 -12.27
N GLY A 202 19.00 -15.09 -12.81
CA GLY A 202 18.28 -15.57 -14.00
C GLY A 202 17.31 -16.73 -13.73
N ARG A 203 17.08 -17.09 -12.47
CA ARG A 203 16.04 -18.03 -12.03
C ARG A 203 14.85 -17.28 -11.50
N LEU A 204 13.66 -17.67 -11.94
CA LEU A 204 12.41 -17.09 -11.47
C LEU A 204 11.88 -17.90 -10.28
N LEU A 205 12.01 -17.35 -9.06
CA LEU A 205 11.80 -18.08 -7.83
C LEU A 205 10.47 -17.71 -7.17
N VAL A 206 9.82 -18.73 -6.64
CA VAL A 206 8.60 -18.66 -5.84
C VAL A 206 8.77 -19.37 -4.51
N ASP A 207 7.71 -19.36 -3.69
CA ASP A 207 7.69 -19.98 -2.35
C ASP A 207 8.20 -21.42 -2.37
N GLY A 208 9.10 -21.72 -1.43
CA GLY A 208 9.69 -23.06 -1.30
C GLY A 208 8.70 -24.14 -0.90
N GLY A 209 7.56 -23.77 -0.32
CA GLY A 209 6.52 -24.72 0.10
C GLY A 209 5.96 -25.58 -1.04
N MET A 210 6.13 -25.14 -2.30
CA MET A 210 5.71 -25.96 -3.44
C MET A 210 6.50 -27.25 -3.60
N VAL A 211 7.80 -27.26 -3.22
CA VAL A 211 8.68 -28.43 -3.37
C VAL A 211 9.20 -28.97 -2.05
N ASP A 212 9.36 -28.11 -1.04
CA ASP A 212 9.90 -28.51 0.28
C ASP A 212 9.45 -27.53 1.38
N ASN A 213 8.28 -27.80 1.93
CA ASN A 213 7.68 -26.91 2.93
C ASN A 213 8.31 -27.05 4.32
N ILE A 214 8.86 -28.24 4.66
CA ILE A 214 9.50 -28.51 5.93
C ILE A 214 10.89 -29.15 5.67
N PRO A 215 11.94 -28.33 5.45
CA PRO A 215 13.21 -28.75 4.84
C PRO A 215 14.11 -29.54 5.80
N ILE A 216 13.69 -30.75 6.20
CA ILE A 216 14.42 -31.62 7.12
C ILE A 216 15.72 -32.12 6.48
N ASP A 217 15.68 -32.53 5.22
CA ASP A 217 16.86 -32.98 4.48
C ASP A 217 17.91 -31.87 4.32
N VAL A 218 17.46 -30.61 4.15
CA VAL A 218 18.34 -29.45 4.10
C VAL A 218 19.06 -29.25 5.42
N ALA A 219 18.34 -29.30 6.55
CA ALA A 219 18.97 -29.21 7.87
C ALA A 219 19.98 -30.35 8.10
N ARG A 220 19.65 -31.58 7.72
CA ARG A 220 20.56 -32.72 7.81
C ARG A 220 21.81 -32.54 6.96
N SER A 221 21.69 -31.94 5.79
CA SER A 221 22.83 -31.61 4.92
C SER A 221 23.80 -30.60 5.54
N MET A 222 23.36 -29.85 6.55
CA MET A 222 24.21 -28.93 7.33
C MET A 222 25.02 -29.63 8.43
N GLY A 223 24.92 -30.96 8.53
CA GLY A 223 25.72 -31.76 9.47
C GLY A 223 25.21 -31.74 10.90
N VAL A 224 23.89 -31.67 11.10
CA VAL A 224 23.26 -31.77 12.42
C VAL A 224 22.99 -33.23 12.79
N ASP A 225 23.07 -33.54 14.09
CA ASP A 225 22.84 -34.88 14.61
C ASP A 225 21.38 -35.14 14.96
N ARG A 226 20.65 -34.11 15.30
CA ARG A 226 19.23 -34.14 15.68
C ARG A 226 18.46 -32.99 15.07
N VAL A 227 17.19 -33.23 14.78
CA VAL A 227 16.29 -32.21 14.20
C VAL A 227 15.14 -31.91 15.18
N ILE A 228 14.90 -30.64 15.40
CA ILE A 228 13.62 -30.14 15.94
C ILE A 228 12.85 -29.57 14.74
N ALA A 229 11.82 -30.29 14.30
CA ALA A 229 10.98 -29.87 13.18
C ALA A 229 9.69 -29.22 13.71
N VAL A 230 9.36 -28.05 13.19
CA VAL A 230 8.14 -27.31 13.54
C VAL A 230 7.21 -27.33 12.34
N ASP A 231 6.11 -28.05 12.43
CA ASP A 231 5.09 -28.13 11.40
C ASP A 231 3.89 -27.28 11.77
N ILE A 232 3.67 -26.22 10.98
CA ILE A 232 2.51 -25.33 11.07
C ILE A 232 1.56 -25.51 9.89
N GLY A 233 1.63 -26.66 9.23
CA GLY A 233 0.94 -26.98 7.98
C GLY A 233 -0.54 -26.58 7.97
N THR A 234 -1.02 -26.11 6.83
CA THR A 234 -2.40 -25.68 6.64
C THR A 234 -3.31 -26.90 6.45
N PRO A 235 -4.45 -27.03 7.15
CA PRO A 235 -5.39 -28.11 6.92
C PRO A 235 -6.07 -27.95 5.55
N LEU A 236 -6.42 -29.07 4.94
CA LEU A 236 -7.21 -29.05 3.70
C LEU A 236 -8.61 -28.50 3.95
N LEU A 237 -9.10 -27.69 3.03
CA LEU A 237 -10.48 -27.20 3.02
C LEU A 237 -11.45 -28.38 2.82
N LYS A 238 -12.58 -28.32 3.51
CA LYS A 238 -13.66 -29.28 3.33
C LYS A 238 -14.43 -28.96 2.04
N ARG A 239 -15.12 -29.96 1.47
CA ARG A 239 -15.90 -29.78 0.25
C ARG A 239 -16.84 -28.58 0.24
N LYS A 240 -17.45 -28.25 1.37
CA LYS A 240 -18.37 -27.12 1.52
C LYS A 240 -17.67 -25.75 1.56
N GLU A 241 -16.37 -25.73 1.75
CA GLU A 241 -15.51 -24.53 1.82
C GLU A 241 -14.87 -24.23 0.46
N LEU A 242 -14.95 -25.16 -0.49
CA LEU A 242 -14.46 -25.00 -1.88
C LEU A 242 -15.59 -24.39 -2.72
N THR A 243 -15.73 -23.07 -2.69
CA THR A 243 -16.83 -22.32 -3.32
C THR A 243 -16.38 -21.44 -4.47
N THR A 244 -15.09 -21.05 -4.51
CA THR A 244 -14.55 -20.14 -5.51
C THR A 244 -13.35 -20.75 -6.25
N VAL A 245 -12.97 -20.14 -7.39
CA VAL A 245 -11.73 -20.51 -8.12
C VAL A 245 -10.50 -20.29 -7.22
N VAL A 246 -10.52 -19.27 -6.37
CA VAL A 246 -9.43 -18.99 -5.44
C VAL A 246 -9.29 -20.11 -4.41
N ASP A 247 -10.41 -20.64 -3.88
CA ASP A 247 -10.37 -21.76 -2.94
C ASP A 247 -9.78 -23.02 -3.59
N VAL A 248 -10.11 -23.27 -4.87
CA VAL A 248 -9.57 -24.42 -5.61
C VAL A 248 -8.06 -24.25 -5.85
N LEU A 249 -7.59 -23.04 -6.19
CA LEU A 249 -6.16 -22.75 -6.35
C LEU A 249 -5.41 -22.90 -5.03
N ASN A 250 -5.95 -22.35 -3.95
CA ASN A 250 -5.37 -22.46 -2.61
C ASN A 250 -5.32 -23.94 -2.15
N GLN A 251 -6.40 -24.69 -2.38
CA GLN A 251 -6.43 -26.11 -2.07
C GLN A 251 -5.38 -26.90 -2.86
N SER A 252 -5.21 -26.59 -4.15
CA SER A 252 -4.19 -27.24 -4.99
C SER A 252 -2.78 -26.99 -4.47
N THR A 253 -2.47 -25.75 -4.10
CA THR A 253 -1.19 -25.39 -3.49
C THR A 253 -1.01 -26.08 -2.13
N THR A 254 -2.05 -26.13 -1.29
CA THR A 254 -2.02 -26.81 0.01
C THR A 254 -1.79 -28.31 -0.13
N LEU A 255 -2.40 -28.95 -1.14
CA LEU A 255 -2.18 -30.38 -1.44
C LEU A 255 -0.71 -30.66 -1.81
N MET A 256 -0.11 -29.82 -2.68
CA MET A 256 1.31 -29.95 -3.04
C MET A 256 2.23 -29.78 -1.81
N THR A 257 1.98 -28.75 -1.03
CA THR A 257 2.72 -28.45 0.21
C THR A 257 2.64 -29.59 1.20
N ARG A 258 1.44 -30.15 1.39
CA ARG A 258 1.20 -31.22 2.33
C ARG A 258 1.91 -32.52 1.91
N ASN A 259 1.81 -32.90 0.64
CA ASN A 259 2.45 -34.12 0.14
C ASN A 259 3.97 -34.10 0.36
N ASN A 260 4.62 -32.97 0.08
CA ASN A 260 6.06 -32.85 0.33
C ASN A 260 6.40 -32.79 1.84
N SER A 261 5.55 -32.15 2.66
CA SER A 261 5.73 -32.14 4.13
C SER A 261 5.65 -33.55 4.71
N GLU A 262 4.65 -34.34 4.33
CA GLU A 262 4.47 -35.73 4.79
C GLU A 262 5.71 -36.59 4.43
N ALA A 263 6.25 -36.44 3.22
CA ALA A 263 7.47 -37.12 2.80
C ALA A 263 8.67 -36.77 3.68
N GLN A 264 8.86 -35.49 4.01
CA GLN A 264 9.94 -35.02 4.88
C GLN A 264 9.74 -35.49 6.34
N LEU A 265 8.54 -35.37 6.89
CA LEU A 265 8.19 -35.82 8.23
C LEU A 265 8.43 -37.31 8.42
N ALA A 266 8.19 -38.14 7.39
CA ALA A 266 8.48 -39.57 7.41
C ALA A 266 9.98 -39.90 7.56
N THR A 267 10.88 -38.93 7.37
CA THR A 267 12.33 -39.09 7.58
C THR A 267 12.76 -38.87 9.03
N LEU A 268 11.87 -38.37 9.89
CA LEU A 268 12.17 -38.17 11.30
C LEU A 268 12.40 -39.52 12.03
N THR A 269 13.37 -39.53 12.91
CA THR A 269 13.72 -40.67 13.74
C THR A 269 13.24 -40.48 15.19
N SER A 270 13.30 -41.53 16.01
CA SER A 270 12.97 -41.41 17.44
C SER A 270 13.85 -40.43 18.23
N LYS A 271 14.99 -40.02 17.65
CA LYS A 271 15.91 -39.04 18.25
C LYS A 271 15.50 -37.61 17.94
N ASP A 272 14.66 -37.38 16.93
CA ASP A 272 14.19 -36.07 16.49
C ASP A 272 12.92 -35.67 17.25
N ILE A 273 12.61 -34.38 17.23
CA ILE A 273 11.44 -33.84 17.91
C ILE A 273 10.58 -33.12 16.88
N LEU A 274 9.30 -33.49 16.80
CA LEU A 274 8.28 -32.79 16.03
C LEU A 274 7.46 -31.93 16.97
N VAL A 275 7.32 -30.63 16.63
CA VAL A 275 6.47 -29.64 17.29
C VAL A 275 5.32 -29.32 16.35
N GLU A 276 4.10 -29.58 16.76
CA GLU A 276 2.87 -29.31 15.98
C GLU A 276 1.96 -28.38 16.80
N PRO A 277 2.07 -27.06 16.63
CA PRO A 277 1.16 -26.13 17.30
C PRO A 277 -0.30 -26.34 16.87
N PRO A 278 -1.30 -26.25 17.79
CA PRO A 278 -2.70 -26.47 17.49
C PRO A 278 -3.32 -25.26 16.79
N LEU A 279 -3.12 -25.12 15.48
CA LEU A 279 -3.49 -23.96 14.67
C LEU A 279 -4.74 -24.18 13.80
N ALA A 280 -5.57 -25.19 14.07
CA ALA A 280 -6.72 -25.53 13.23
C ALA A 280 -7.80 -24.43 13.15
N ALA A 281 -7.84 -23.51 14.14
CA ALA A 281 -8.77 -22.39 14.18
C ALA A 281 -8.31 -21.17 13.37
N TYR A 282 -7.06 -21.17 12.86
CA TYR A 282 -6.44 -20.04 12.18
C TYR A 282 -6.16 -20.36 10.73
N THR A 283 -6.41 -19.40 9.86
CA THR A 283 -6.09 -19.46 8.43
C THR A 283 -4.69 -18.90 8.15
N SER A 284 -4.21 -19.04 6.93
CA SER A 284 -2.95 -18.44 6.48
C SER A 284 -3.01 -16.91 6.35
N ALA A 285 -4.20 -16.31 6.46
CA ALA A 285 -4.41 -14.86 6.37
C ALA A 285 -4.60 -14.17 7.75
N ASP A 286 -4.65 -14.91 8.85
CA ASP A 286 -4.97 -14.38 10.19
C ASP A 286 -3.78 -13.65 10.86
N PHE A 287 -3.21 -12.66 10.18
CA PHE A 287 -2.14 -11.82 10.71
C PHE A 287 -2.59 -10.93 11.89
N GLY A 288 -3.88 -10.74 12.10
CA GLY A 288 -4.41 -10.04 13.29
C GLY A 288 -4.31 -10.84 14.58
N SER A 289 -4.09 -12.17 14.52
CA SER A 289 -4.04 -13.08 15.69
C SER A 289 -2.61 -13.36 16.15
N VAL A 290 -1.74 -12.35 16.15
CA VAL A 290 -0.30 -12.51 16.45
C VAL A 290 -0.07 -13.14 17.83
N ASN A 291 -0.76 -12.65 18.86
CA ASN A 291 -0.57 -13.11 20.25
C ASN A 291 -0.99 -14.57 20.42
N GLU A 292 -2.14 -14.93 19.87
CA GLU A 292 -2.71 -16.27 19.95
C GLU A 292 -1.83 -17.30 19.22
N LEU A 293 -1.29 -16.92 18.05
CA LEU A 293 -0.41 -17.77 17.26
C LEU A 293 0.94 -18.01 17.98
N ILE A 294 1.55 -16.95 18.53
CA ILE A 294 2.78 -17.06 19.33
C ILE A 294 2.55 -17.96 20.54
N ASP A 295 1.44 -17.76 21.26
CA ASP A 295 1.09 -18.54 22.44
C ASP A 295 0.83 -20.02 22.11
N ALA A 296 0.22 -20.33 20.97
CA ALA A 296 0.02 -21.70 20.50
C ALA A 296 1.37 -22.42 20.26
N GLY A 297 2.33 -21.72 19.61
CA GLY A 297 3.69 -22.25 19.42
C GLY A 297 4.43 -22.50 20.73
N TYR A 298 4.35 -21.54 21.66
CA TYR A 298 4.94 -21.64 22.98
C TYR A 298 4.40 -22.84 23.77
N ARG A 299 3.07 -22.98 23.87
CA ARG A 299 2.43 -24.08 24.60
C ARG A 299 2.73 -25.46 24.00
N ALA A 300 2.74 -25.57 22.67
CA ALA A 300 3.07 -26.81 21.99
C ALA A 300 4.51 -27.27 22.33
N THR A 301 5.45 -26.33 22.37
CA THR A 301 6.85 -26.62 22.71
C THR A 301 7.01 -26.96 24.19
N GLN A 302 6.34 -26.24 25.08
CA GLN A 302 6.34 -26.54 26.52
C GLN A 302 5.79 -27.93 26.82
N ALA A 303 4.78 -28.41 26.10
CA ALA A 303 4.25 -29.75 26.26
C ALA A 303 5.30 -30.86 25.97
N LEU A 304 6.35 -30.54 25.22
CA LEU A 304 7.43 -31.46 24.87
C LEU A 304 8.68 -31.34 25.78
N SER A 305 8.59 -30.59 26.90
CA SER A 305 9.73 -30.28 27.79
C SER A 305 10.47 -31.51 28.27
N SER A 306 9.79 -32.64 28.53
CA SER A 306 10.43 -33.89 28.94
C SER A 306 11.31 -34.50 27.82
N ARG A 307 10.90 -34.40 26.58
CA ARG A 307 11.67 -34.86 25.41
C ARG A 307 12.85 -33.90 25.12
N LEU A 308 12.58 -32.57 25.21
CA LEU A 308 13.58 -31.52 25.03
C LEU A 308 14.66 -31.53 26.10
N ALA A 309 14.37 -32.02 27.31
CA ALA A 309 15.34 -32.08 28.43
C ALA A 309 16.66 -32.81 28.06
N SER A 310 16.59 -33.80 27.16
CA SER A 310 17.76 -34.54 26.68
C SER A 310 18.66 -33.71 25.72
N LEU A 311 18.19 -32.55 25.26
CA LEU A 311 18.91 -31.67 24.34
C LEU A 311 19.47 -30.42 25.04
N ARG A 312 19.22 -30.26 26.35
CA ARG A 312 19.72 -29.12 27.12
C ARG A 312 21.25 -29.17 27.17
N ARG A 313 21.84 -28.01 26.96
CA ARG A 313 23.28 -27.81 27.20
C ARG A 313 23.47 -27.10 28.53
N PRO A 314 24.57 -27.41 29.28
CA PRO A 314 24.96 -26.56 30.40
C PRO A 314 25.09 -25.11 29.90
N PRO A 315 24.83 -24.10 30.75
CA PRO A 315 25.11 -22.73 30.38
C PRO A 315 26.54 -22.61 29.92
N VAL A 316 26.77 -22.30 28.67
CA VAL A 316 28.10 -21.95 28.16
C VAL A 316 28.47 -20.62 28.80
N ASP A 317 29.72 -20.50 29.29
CA ASP A 317 30.21 -19.26 29.92
C ASP A 317 29.85 -18.07 29.02
N ASP A 318 29.21 -17.06 29.60
CA ASP A 318 28.62 -15.88 28.88
C ASP A 318 29.57 -15.18 27.89
N THR A 319 30.85 -15.50 27.92
CA THR A 319 31.87 -14.93 27.03
C THR A 319 31.77 -15.38 25.57
N ASP A 320 31.38 -16.63 25.27
CA ASP A 320 31.27 -17.10 23.89
C ASP A 320 29.91 -16.68 23.26
N ILE A 321 28.86 -16.59 24.08
CA ILE A 321 27.58 -16.02 23.70
C ILE A 321 27.73 -14.51 23.52
N ALA A 322 28.48 -13.83 24.40
CA ALA A 322 28.75 -12.40 24.26
C ALA A 322 29.56 -12.04 23.00
N LEU A 323 30.43 -12.94 22.51
CA LEU A 323 31.15 -12.75 21.24
C LEU A 323 30.26 -12.98 20.00
N SER A 324 29.26 -13.85 20.10
CA SER A 324 28.25 -13.99 19.03
C SER A 324 27.20 -12.88 19.09
N ILE A 325 26.84 -12.41 20.29
CA ILE A 325 25.93 -11.29 20.55
C ILE A 325 26.60 -9.94 20.27
N ALA A 326 27.93 -9.82 20.31
CA ALA A 326 28.67 -8.61 19.95
C ALA A 326 28.52 -8.19 18.47
N ARG A 327 27.81 -8.98 17.67
CA ARG A 327 27.33 -8.62 16.32
C ARG A 327 25.85 -8.21 16.32
N GLN A 328 25.40 -7.54 17.38
CA GLN A 328 23.99 -7.12 17.50
C GLN A 328 23.55 -6.21 16.34
N PRO A 329 22.30 -6.38 15.86
CA PRO A 329 21.62 -5.38 15.06
C PRO A 329 21.57 -4.07 15.87
N GLY A 330 22.29 -3.06 15.45
CA GLY A 330 22.34 -1.75 16.14
C GLY A 330 23.70 -1.09 16.21
N GLN A 331 24.78 -1.76 15.83
CA GLN A 331 26.09 -1.12 15.78
C GLN A 331 26.40 -0.60 14.38
N ARG A 332 26.23 0.72 14.24
CA ARG A 332 26.64 1.62 13.17
C ARG A 332 26.20 1.21 11.77
N ASN A 333 25.16 1.88 11.31
CA ASN A 333 24.83 1.88 9.88
C ASN A 333 26.08 2.18 9.05
N PRO A 334 26.30 1.49 7.92
CA PRO A 334 27.46 1.69 7.06
C PRO A 334 27.53 3.14 6.58
N ILE A 335 28.74 3.69 6.53
CA ILE A 335 28.99 5.02 5.95
C ILE A 335 28.87 4.87 4.43
N ILE A 336 28.02 5.68 3.81
CA ILE A 336 27.76 5.64 2.38
C ILE A 336 28.65 6.64 1.66
N THR A 337 29.52 6.17 0.80
CA THR A 337 30.47 6.99 0.03
C THR A 337 30.04 7.23 -1.42
N GLU A 338 29.12 6.42 -1.93
CA GLU A 338 28.61 6.50 -3.30
C GLU A 338 27.14 6.10 -3.36
N VAL A 339 26.36 6.72 -4.25
CA VAL A 339 25.02 6.30 -4.62
C VAL A 339 25.01 5.96 -6.11
N ARG A 340 24.59 4.74 -6.45
CA ARG A 340 24.44 4.24 -7.82
C ARG A 340 22.98 3.95 -8.12
N ILE A 341 22.56 4.22 -9.33
CA ILE A 341 21.24 3.91 -9.81
C ILE A 341 21.38 2.81 -10.88
N GLU A 342 20.66 1.71 -10.69
CA GLU A 342 20.44 0.65 -11.68
C GLU A 342 18.97 0.72 -12.10
N ASN A 343 18.67 1.19 -13.29
CA ASN A 343 17.34 1.55 -13.76
C ASN A 343 17.09 1.02 -15.16
N ASP A 344 16.01 0.28 -15.36
CA ASP A 344 15.56 -0.21 -16.65
C ASP A 344 14.22 0.40 -17.11
N SER A 345 13.74 1.44 -16.41
CA SER A 345 12.51 2.14 -16.73
C SER A 345 12.66 3.21 -17.83
N LYS A 346 11.54 3.85 -18.19
CA LYS A 346 11.51 4.92 -19.20
C LYS A 346 12.10 6.25 -18.73
N VAL A 347 12.07 6.52 -17.41
CA VAL A 347 12.59 7.76 -16.84
C VAL A 347 14.10 7.72 -16.65
N SER A 348 14.75 8.89 -16.53
CA SER A 348 16.21 8.95 -16.38
C SER A 348 16.65 8.63 -14.96
N ASP A 349 17.89 8.11 -14.81
CA ASP A 349 18.51 7.87 -13.50
C ASP A 349 18.57 9.14 -12.66
N SER A 350 18.69 10.32 -13.28
CA SER A 350 18.72 11.61 -12.58
C SER A 350 17.37 11.92 -11.87
N VAL A 351 16.25 11.44 -12.39
CA VAL A 351 14.94 11.55 -11.71
C VAL A 351 14.95 10.71 -10.44
N ILE A 352 15.37 9.45 -10.51
CA ILE A 352 15.49 8.56 -9.35
C ILE A 352 16.48 9.13 -8.33
N ARG A 353 17.67 9.53 -8.80
CA ARG A 353 18.75 10.10 -7.97
C ARG A 353 18.31 11.35 -7.19
N HIS A 354 17.43 12.14 -7.77
CA HIS A 354 16.89 13.36 -7.14
C HIS A 354 16.18 13.06 -5.82
N TYR A 355 15.45 11.97 -5.73
CA TYR A 355 14.69 11.58 -4.54
C TYR A 355 15.54 10.86 -3.49
N VAL A 356 16.78 10.45 -3.80
CA VAL A 356 17.67 9.82 -2.82
C VAL A 356 18.40 10.90 -2.02
N ARG A 357 17.95 11.14 -0.78
CA ARG A 357 18.42 12.21 0.11
C ARG A 357 19.60 11.79 1.00
N GLN A 358 20.12 10.55 0.86
CA GLN A 358 21.28 10.08 1.58
C GLN A 358 22.51 10.97 1.30
N SER A 359 23.11 11.53 2.36
CA SER A 359 24.35 12.29 2.30
C SER A 359 25.56 11.37 2.14
N LEU A 360 26.50 11.73 1.29
CA LEU A 360 27.75 10.99 1.13
C LEU A 360 28.70 11.29 2.29
N GLY A 361 29.42 10.28 2.77
CA GLY A 361 30.32 10.37 3.93
C GLY A 361 29.61 10.23 5.29
N GLU A 362 28.27 10.07 5.29
CA GLU A 362 27.47 9.92 6.49
C GLU A 362 26.98 8.48 6.66
N PRO A 363 26.67 8.03 7.88
CA PRO A 363 26.00 6.76 8.11
C PRO A 363 24.67 6.66 7.35
N LEU A 364 24.30 5.46 6.92
CA LEU A 364 23.02 5.20 6.28
C LEU A 364 21.86 5.60 7.19
N ASP A 365 21.00 6.48 6.71
CA ASP A 365 19.76 6.89 7.38
C ASP A 365 18.60 6.02 6.83
N LEU A 366 18.26 4.96 7.56
CA LEU A 366 17.26 3.98 7.12
C LEU A 366 15.85 4.56 7.03
N GLU A 367 15.47 5.45 7.97
CA GLU A 367 14.13 6.06 7.93
C GLU A 367 13.99 6.98 6.72
N LYS A 368 14.99 7.82 6.49
CA LYS A 368 15.02 8.68 5.31
C LYS A 368 15.04 7.87 4.01
N LEU A 369 15.83 6.79 3.97
CA LEU A 369 15.90 5.92 2.80
C LEU A 369 14.57 5.22 2.53
N LYS A 370 13.86 4.78 3.56
CA LYS A 370 12.52 4.19 3.44
C LYS A 370 11.55 5.17 2.79
N ASP A 371 11.48 6.41 3.26
CA ASP A 371 10.65 7.47 2.65
C ASP A 371 11.08 7.77 1.21
N ASP A 372 12.39 7.80 0.93
CA ASP A 372 12.92 8.00 -0.42
C ASP A 372 12.48 6.89 -1.38
N MET A 373 12.60 5.63 -0.94
CA MET A 373 12.15 4.47 -1.74
C MET A 373 10.63 4.49 -1.95
N GLY A 374 9.86 4.83 -0.92
CA GLY A 374 8.41 5.01 -1.02
C GLY A 374 8.04 6.08 -2.05
N THR A 375 8.73 7.23 -2.03
CA THR A 375 8.50 8.31 -3.00
C THR A 375 8.87 7.89 -4.43
N ILE A 376 10.02 7.23 -4.63
CA ILE A 376 10.43 6.74 -5.95
C ILE A 376 9.43 5.73 -6.48
N TYR A 377 9.01 4.77 -5.64
CA TYR A 377 7.98 3.79 -6.00
C TYR A 377 6.64 4.46 -6.33
N GLY A 378 6.26 5.47 -5.53
CA GLY A 378 5.05 6.29 -5.72
C GLY A 378 5.01 7.11 -7.02
N LEU A 379 6.13 7.25 -7.75
CA LEU A 379 6.14 7.84 -9.09
C LEU A 379 5.36 7.01 -10.12
N ASP A 380 5.11 5.74 -9.81
CA ASP A 380 4.29 4.81 -10.59
C ASP A 380 4.91 4.32 -11.93
N TYR A 381 6.24 4.38 -12.02
CA TYR A 381 7.01 3.86 -13.17
C TYR A 381 7.60 2.47 -12.94
N PHE A 382 7.54 1.94 -11.70
CA PHE A 382 8.30 0.77 -11.27
C PHE A 382 7.40 -0.35 -10.76
N ASP A 383 7.76 -1.60 -11.06
CA ASP A 383 7.22 -2.79 -10.41
C ASP A 383 7.85 -2.96 -9.03
N GLN A 384 9.13 -2.56 -8.89
CA GLN A 384 9.87 -2.67 -7.63
C GLN A 384 11.00 -1.64 -7.56
N VAL A 385 11.25 -1.12 -6.35
CA VAL A 385 12.39 -0.26 -6.04
C VAL A 385 13.08 -0.82 -4.81
N GLU A 386 14.26 -1.39 -5.00
CA GLU A 386 15.07 -2.00 -3.95
C GLU A 386 16.35 -1.21 -3.73
N TYR A 387 16.98 -1.38 -2.56
CA TYR A 387 18.33 -0.92 -2.34
C TYR A 387 19.23 -2.06 -1.86
N ARG A 388 20.49 -1.95 -2.10
CA ARG A 388 21.51 -2.84 -1.54
C ARG A 388 22.78 -2.06 -1.23
N ILE A 389 23.52 -2.49 -0.22
CA ILE A 389 24.81 -1.95 0.13
C ILE A 389 25.89 -2.87 -0.43
N VAL A 390 26.78 -2.28 -1.23
CA VAL A 390 27.89 -3.00 -1.86
C VAL A 390 29.19 -2.41 -1.38
N ARG A 391 29.95 -3.22 -0.59
CA ARG A 391 31.29 -2.84 -0.15
C ARG A 391 32.27 -2.94 -1.30
N GLN A 392 33.02 -1.86 -1.53
CA GLN A 392 34.12 -1.82 -2.48
C GLN A 392 35.43 -1.72 -1.74
N LYS A 393 36.38 -2.56 -2.11
CA LYS A 393 37.77 -2.43 -1.62
C LYS A 393 38.51 -1.44 -2.51
N LYS A 394 38.49 -0.15 -2.19
CA LYS A 394 39.45 0.82 -2.72
C LYS A 394 40.49 1.11 -1.65
N LYS A 395 41.76 0.86 -1.97
CA LYS A 395 42.99 1.23 -1.24
C LYS A 395 42.78 1.70 0.23
N GLY A 396 42.45 0.77 1.14
CA GLY A 396 42.60 1.00 2.58
C GLY A 396 41.42 1.60 3.34
N GLU A 397 40.35 2.01 2.68
CA GLU A 397 39.14 2.53 3.31
C GLU A 397 37.93 1.67 2.95
N ASP A 398 37.01 1.52 3.92
CA ASP A 398 35.73 0.85 3.71
C ASP A 398 34.80 1.77 2.87
N ASP A 399 34.69 1.47 1.60
CA ASP A 399 33.92 2.23 0.62
C ASP A 399 32.60 1.49 0.37
N ASN A 400 31.49 2.03 0.91
CA ASN A 400 30.17 1.42 0.74
C ASN A 400 29.34 2.21 -0.27
N ALA A 401 28.97 1.55 -1.36
CA ALA A 401 28.02 2.09 -2.33
C ALA A 401 26.58 1.69 -1.96
N LEU A 402 25.70 2.67 -1.86
CA LEU A 402 24.26 2.46 -1.86
C LEU A 402 23.81 2.32 -3.31
N VAL A 403 23.37 1.13 -3.70
CA VAL A 403 22.87 0.82 -5.03
C VAL A 403 21.35 0.77 -4.98
N ILE A 404 20.70 1.67 -5.70
CA ILE A 404 19.24 1.68 -5.87
C ILE A 404 18.93 0.92 -7.16
N HIS A 405 18.15 -0.12 -7.06
CA HIS A 405 17.68 -0.91 -8.19
C HIS A 405 16.21 -0.62 -8.45
N ALA A 406 15.91 0.05 -9.55
CA ALA A 406 14.56 0.47 -9.94
C ALA A 406 14.12 -0.35 -11.16
N LEU A 407 13.27 -1.35 -10.92
CA LEU A 407 12.74 -2.26 -11.94
C LEU A 407 11.50 -1.64 -12.60
N GLY A 408 11.58 -1.32 -13.88
CA GLY A 408 10.48 -0.73 -14.64
C GLY A 408 9.28 -1.67 -14.77
N LYS A 409 8.06 -1.08 -14.85
CA LYS A 409 6.81 -1.86 -14.94
C LYS A 409 6.76 -2.73 -16.21
N ARG A 410 6.76 -4.04 -16.01
CA ARG A 410 6.64 -5.05 -17.09
C ARG A 410 5.21 -5.17 -17.62
N SER A 411 4.22 -4.86 -16.78
CA SER A 411 2.81 -4.80 -17.18
C SER A 411 2.49 -3.59 -18.07
N GLY A 412 3.44 -2.65 -18.19
CA GLY A 412 3.27 -1.38 -18.90
C GLY A 412 3.03 -0.22 -17.98
N THR A 413 3.32 0.99 -18.45
CA THR A 413 3.20 2.24 -17.70
C THR A 413 1.94 3.03 -18.07
N ASP A 414 1.19 2.57 -19.06
CA ASP A 414 -0.05 3.22 -19.50
C ASP A 414 -1.24 2.59 -18.80
N PHE A 415 -2.15 3.42 -18.31
CA PHE A 415 -3.24 2.96 -17.45
C PHE A 415 -4.59 3.39 -17.96
N LEU A 416 -5.53 2.46 -17.93
CA LEU A 416 -6.97 2.72 -18.02
C LEU A 416 -7.58 2.55 -16.63
N ARG A 417 -8.28 3.57 -16.17
CA ARG A 417 -9.11 3.53 -14.95
C ARG A 417 -10.56 3.73 -15.34
N LEU A 418 -11.47 3.10 -14.63
CA LEU A 418 -12.90 3.20 -14.84
C LEU A 418 -13.56 3.79 -13.58
N GLY A 419 -14.69 4.46 -13.77
CA GLY A 419 -15.48 5.02 -12.69
C GLY A 419 -16.97 4.86 -12.96
N LEU A 420 -17.74 4.67 -11.87
CA LEU A 420 -19.19 4.59 -11.89
C LEU A 420 -19.75 5.36 -10.70
N ASN A 421 -20.65 6.28 -10.93
CA ASN A 421 -21.43 6.96 -9.91
C ASN A 421 -22.91 6.77 -10.20
N LEU A 422 -23.64 6.31 -9.19
CA LEU A 422 -25.09 6.13 -9.23
C LEU A 422 -25.69 6.85 -8.04
N SER A 423 -26.69 7.67 -8.25
CA SER A 423 -27.50 8.29 -7.20
C SER A 423 -28.98 8.28 -7.58
N ASP A 424 -29.85 8.08 -6.60
CA ASP A 424 -31.30 8.06 -6.79
C ASP A 424 -31.93 8.72 -5.57
N ASP A 425 -32.86 9.66 -5.78
CA ASP A 425 -33.55 10.34 -4.70
C ASP A 425 -34.86 9.64 -4.27
N MET A 426 -35.20 8.50 -4.89
CA MET A 426 -36.46 7.76 -4.71
C MET A 426 -37.74 8.57 -4.94
N GLU A 427 -37.63 9.76 -5.50
CA GLU A 427 -38.75 10.63 -5.89
C GLU A 427 -38.95 10.69 -7.41
N GLY A 428 -38.06 10.02 -8.16
CA GLY A 428 -38.15 9.84 -9.60
C GLY A 428 -36.96 10.38 -10.39
N ASP A 429 -35.99 10.98 -9.73
CA ASP A 429 -34.77 11.49 -10.34
C ASP A 429 -33.57 10.59 -9.98
N SER A 430 -33.06 9.89 -10.97
CA SER A 430 -31.82 9.10 -10.85
C SER A 430 -30.74 9.71 -11.73
N ALA A 431 -29.53 9.82 -11.16
CA ALA A 431 -28.35 10.28 -11.88
C ALA A 431 -27.34 9.13 -12.00
N PHE A 432 -26.80 8.96 -13.18
CA PHE A 432 -25.71 8.02 -13.40
C PHE A 432 -24.57 8.68 -14.18
N ASN A 433 -23.33 8.34 -13.81
CA ASN A 433 -22.16 8.77 -14.55
C ASN A 433 -21.20 7.60 -14.68
N ILE A 434 -20.74 7.33 -15.89
CA ILE A 434 -19.71 6.35 -16.19
C ILE A 434 -18.50 7.10 -16.71
N GLY A 435 -17.36 6.91 -16.06
CA GLY A 435 -16.11 7.57 -16.41
C GLY A 435 -15.04 6.57 -16.83
N ALA A 436 -14.15 7.02 -17.70
CA ALA A 436 -12.91 6.33 -18.05
C ALA A 436 -11.77 7.35 -18.14
N SER A 437 -10.58 6.97 -17.68
CA SER A 437 -9.37 7.74 -17.97
C SER A 437 -8.29 6.86 -18.53
N TYR A 438 -7.62 7.37 -19.53
CA TYR A 438 -6.43 6.76 -20.09
C TYR A 438 -5.24 7.68 -19.89
N ARG A 439 -4.17 7.15 -19.31
CA ARG A 439 -2.95 7.89 -19.07
C ARG A 439 -1.77 7.17 -19.70
N ILE A 440 -1.00 7.90 -20.51
CA ILE A 440 0.30 7.50 -21.05
C ILE A 440 1.36 8.12 -20.14
N ASN A 441 2.20 7.31 -19.51
CA ASN A 441 3.26 7.75 -18.63
C ASN A 441 4.64 7.61 -19.26
N GLY A 442 5.60 8.43 -18.80
CA GLY A 442 6.99 8.31 -19.19
C GLY A 442 7.23 8.58 -20.67
N ILE A 443 6.52 9.54 -21.27
CA ILE A 443 6.66 9.93 -22.69
C ILE A 443 8.09 10.40 -22.98
N ASN A 444 8.76 10.98 -22.00
CA ASN A 444 10.17 11.39 -22.13
C ASN A 444 10.97 11.12 -20.84
N LYS A 445 12.27 11.39 -20.86
CA LYS A 445 13.19 11.12 -19.75
C LYS A 445 12.92 11.90 -18.45
N LEU A 446 12.13 12.97 -18.50
CA LEU A 446 11.66 13.70 -17.31
C LEU A 446 10.31 13.19 -16.79
N GLY A 447 9.69 12.20 -17.45
CA GLY A 447 8.41 11.66 -17.04
C GLY A 447 7.21 12.50 -17.48
N ALA A 448 7.21 13.02 -18.73
CA ALA A 448 6.02 13.65 -19.28
C ALA A 448 4.87 12.65 -19.40
N GLU A 449 3.62 13.16 -19.29
CA GLU A 449 2.41 12.36 -19.26
C GLU A 449 1.33 12.93 -20.18
N TRP A 450 0.48 12.05 -20.69
CA TRP A 450 -0.72 12.43 -21.40
C TRP A 450 -1.94 11.77 -20.74
N LEU A 451 -2.82 12.59 -20.21
CA LEU A 451 -4.06 12.14 -19.58
C LEU A 451 -5.25 12.48 -20.49
N THR A 452 -6.15 11.52 -20.69
CA THR A 452 -7.46 11.77 -21.30
C THR A 452 -8.54 11.17 -20.41
N ARG A 453 -9.55 11.98 -20.04
CA ARG A 453 -10.74 11.58 -19.29
C ARG A 453 -11.97 11.71 -20.15
N LEU A 454 -12.84 10.72 -20.08
CA LEU A 454 -14.15 10.70 -20.70
C LEU A 454 -15.18 10.32 -19.65
N GLN A 455 -16.25 11.11 -19.52
CA GLN A 455 -17.40 10.80 -18.69
C GLN A 455 -18.67 10.92 -19.52
N VAL A 456 -19.58 9.99 -19.34
CA VAL A 456 -20.92 9.98 -19.95
C VAL A 456 -21.97 9.76 -18.88
N GLY A 457 -23.16 10.32 -19.10
CA GLY A 457 -24.26 10.31 -18.16
C GLY A 457 -24.88 11.70 -18.01
N ASP A 458 -25.32 12.04 -16.82
CA ASP A 458 -25.90 13.34 -16.50
C ASP A 458 -24.89 14.47 -16.67
N LYS A 459 -23.69 14.25 -16.21
CA LYS A 459 -22.54 15.11 -16.48
C LYS A 459 -21.67 14.45 -17.55
N GLN A 460 -21.53 15.11 -18.69
CA GLN A 460 -20.63 14.64 -19.75
C GLN A 460 -19.36 15.47 -19.71
N GLU A 461 -18.22 14.81 -19.84
CA GLU A 461 -16.91 15.47 -19.84
C GLU A 461 -15.96 14.76 -20.79
N LEU A 462 -15.24 15.52 -21.59
CA LEU A 462 -14.00 15.13 -22.27
C LEU A 462 -12.93 16.11 -21.87
N TYR A 463 -11.88 15.62 -21.23
CA TYR A 463 -10.72 16.41 -20.80
C TYR A 463 -9.46 15.72 -21.25
N THR A 464 -8.52 16.45 -21.86
CA THR A 464 -7.21 15.92 -22.20
C THR A 464 -6.13 16.93 -21.86
N GLU A 465 -5.05 16.46 -21.20
CA GLU A 465 -3.94 17.29 -20.72
C GLU A 465 -2.61 16.63 -21.05
N PHE A 466 -1.67 17.39 -21.59
CA PHE A 466 -0.28 17.01 -21.69
C PHE A 466 0.51 17.67 -20.54
N TYR A 467 1.00 16.89 -19.60
CA TYR A 467 1.78 17.37 -18.45
C TYR A 467 3.27 17.18 -18.72
N GLN A 468 4.05 18.26 -18.69
CA GLN A 468 5.49 18.25 -18.89
C GLN A 468 6.22 18.78 -17.68
N PRO A 469 6.94 17.93 -16.90
CA PRO A 469 7.92 18.39 -15.92
C PRO A 469 9.05 19.17 -16.61
N LEU A 470 9.50 20.23 -15.96
CA LEU A 470 10.59 21.09 -16.47
C LEU A 470 11.94 20.81 -15.80
N ASP A 471 11.93 20.04 -14.69
CA ASP A 471 13.11 19.62 -13.96
C ASP A 471 12.96 18.17 -13.44
N VAL A 472 14.07 17.55 -13.05
CA VAL A 472 14.15 16.15 -12.59
C VAL A 472 13.36 15.87 -11.31
N GLY A 473 13.08 16.88 -10.51
CA GLY A 473 12.25 16.78 -9.30
C GLY A 473 10.78 17.09 -9.56
N SER A 474 10.39 17.30 -10.82
CA SER A 474 9.02 17.68 -11.21
C SER A 474 8.49 18.90 -10.43
N ARG A 475 9.39 19.77 -9.93
CA ARG A 475 9.02 20.94 -9.13
C ARG A 475 8.26 21.96 -9.94
N TYR A 476 8.65 22.17 -11.21
CA TYR A 476 8.00 23.07 -12.15
C TYR A 476 7.47 22.27 -13.33
N PHE A 477 6.32 22.70 -13.83
CA PHE A 477 5.70 22.04 -14.98
C PHE A 477 4.93 23.03 -15.85
N PHE A 478 4.64 22.63 -17.08
CA PHE A 478 3.59 23.21 -17.89
C PHE A 478 2.61 22.13 -18.35
N ALA A 479 1.33 22.53 -18.54
CA ALA A 479 0.28 21.59 -18.87
C ALA A 479 -0.79 22.26 -19.76
N PRO A 480 -0.68 22.20 -21.10
CA PRO A 480 -1.77 22.53 -22.00
C PRO A 480 -2.88 21.49 -21.91
N TYR A 481 -4.13 21.94 -22.04
CA TYR A 481 -5.28 21.07 -22.01
C TYR A 481 -6.38 21.50 -23.00
N LEU A 482 -7.22 20.52 -23.35
CA LEU A 482 -8.49 20.72 -24.02
C LEU A 482 -9.62 20.19 -23.12
N SER A 483 -10.77 20.84 -23.13
CA SER A 483 -11.93 20.39 -22.37
C SER A 483 -13.21 20.59 -23.16
N ALA A 484 -14.16 19.68 -22.96
CA ALA A 484 -15.55 19.84 -23.37
C ALA A 484 -16.42 19.23 -22.27
N ASP A 485 -17.42 19.97 -21.82
CA ASP A 485 -18.34 19.48 -20.80
C ASP A 485 -19.77 19.86 -21.11
N ALA A 486 -20.72 19.06 -20.63
CA ALA A 486 -22.13 19.35 -20.67
C ALA A 486 -22.81 18.85 -19.41
N GLN A 487 -23.64 19.70 -18.79
CA GLN A 487 -24.39 19.37 -17.59
C GLN A 487 -25.71 20.14 -17.53
N ASN A 488 -26.65 19.60 -16.77
CA ASN A 488 -27.91 20.24 -16.51
C ASN A 488 -27.79 21.17 -15.29
N ILE A 489 -28.44 22.33 -15.35
CA ILE A 489 -28.44 23.34 -14.29
C ILE A 489 -29.88 23.80 -14.11
N GLU A 490 -30.38 23.68 -12.90
CA GLU A 490 -31.69 24.16 -12.53
C GLU A 490 -31.66 25.68 -12.39
N ALA A 491 -32.53 26.37 -13.11
CA ALA A 491 -32.75 27.81 -12.97
C ALA A 491 -33.92 28.05 -12.01
N VAL A 492 -33.64 28.80 -10.95
CA VAL A 492 -34.58 29.10 -9.87
C VAL A 492 -34.91 30.60 -9.90
N GLN A 493 -36.18 30.94 -9.78
CA GLN A 493 -36.67 32.30 -9.62
C GLN A 493 -37.67 32.33 -8.45
N ASP A 494 -37.53 33.31 -7.55
CA ASP A 494 -38.38 33.47 -6.36
C ASP A 494 -38.51 32.16 -5.52
N ASN A 495 -37.43 31.40 -5.44
CA ASN A 495 -37.30 30.09 -4.79
C ASN A 495 -38.05 28.92 -5.45
N ASP A 496 -38.64 29.14 -6.63
CA ASP A 496 -39.30 28.08 -7.40
C ASP A 496 -38.44 27.70 -8.63
N PRO A 497 -38.27 26.41 -8.94
CA PRO A 497 -37.59 25.97 -10.14
C PRO A 497 -38.47 26.33 -11.37
N ILE A 498 -37.91 27.12 -12.28
CA ILE A 498 -38.60 27.58 -13.47
C ILE A 498 -38.25 26.81 -14.74
N ALA A 499 -37.06 26.28 -14.80
CA ALA A 499 -36.58 25.50 -15.92
C ALA A 499 -35.28 24.76 -15.56
N GLU A 500 -34.99 23.70 -16.29
CA GLU A 500 -33.67 23.07 -16.34
C GLU A 500 -32.98 23.44 -17.65
N TYR A 501 -31.77 23.98 -17.55
CA TYR A 501 -30.94 24.35 -18.68
C TYR A 501 -29.86 23.32 -18.92
N ARG A 502 -29.64 22.90 -20.16
CA ARG A 502 -28.44 22.18 -20.60
C ARG A 502 -27.36 23.20 -20.94
N ARG A 503 -26.29 23.26 -20.14
CA ARG A 503 -25.07 24.05 -20.41
C ARG A 503 -24.05 23.17 -21.07
N GLU A 504 -23.61 23.53 -22.27
CA GLU A 504 -22.55 22.86 -23.03
C GLU A 504 -21.38 23.84 -23.17
N ARG A 505 -20.14 23.38 -22.88
CA ARG A 505 -18.92 24.18 -23.00
C ARG A 505 -17.81 23.36 -23.66
N TYR A 506 -16.94 24.02 -24.40
CA TYR A 506 -15.69 23.46 -24.94
C TYR A 506 -14.62 24.55 -24.99
N GLY A 507 -13.38 24.17 -24.83
CA GLY A 507 -12.30 25.15 -24.79
C GLY A 507 -10.91 24.53 -24.64
N TYR A 508 -9.95 25.42 -24.47
CA TYR A 508 -8.57 25.07 -24.25
C TYR A 508 -7.96 25.98 -23.19
N GLY A 509 -6.84 25.53 -22.65
CA GLY A 509 -6.06 26.34 -21.73
C GLY A 509 -4.64 25.84 -21.61
N PHE A 510 -3.87 26.65 -20.90
CA PHE A 510 -2.47 26.38 -20.64
C PHE A 510 -2.16 26.69 -19.18
N ASN A 511 -1.61 25.72 -18.48
CA ASN A 511 -1.19 25.88 -17.09
C ASN A 511 0.31 25.85 -16.96
N VAL A 512 0.86 26.65 -16.05
CA VAL A 512 2.19 26.53 -15.48
C VAL A 512 2.05 26.37 -13.97
N GLY A 513 2.92 25.62 -13.34
CA GLY A 513 2.78 25.42 -11.91
C GLY A 513 4.04 24.97 -11.23
N ARG A 514 3.93 24.92 -9.90
CA ARG A 514 4.97 24.44 -8.99
C ARG A 514 4.36 23.42 -8.03
N GLN A 515 4.99 22.27 -7.92
CA GLN A 515 4.67 21.29 -6.89
C GLN A 515 5.30 21.68 -5.56
N ILE A 516 4.59 21.43 -4.46
CA ILE A 516 5.00 21.67 -3.06
C ILE A 516 5.21 20.29 -2.44
N ASN A 517 6.41 19.76 -2.59
CA ASN A 517 6.77 18.41 -2.19
C ASN A 517 5.74 17.37 -2.72
N ASN A 518 5.39 16.37 -1.89
CA ASN A 518 4.38 15.36 -2.21
C ASN A 518 2.94 15.81 -1.86
N ASN A 519 2.75 17.02 -1.34
CA ASN A 519 1.49 17.36 -0.69
C ASN A 519 0.66 18.40 -1.41
N GLY A 520 1.21 19.11 -2.39
CA GLY A 520 0.41 20.14 -3.03
C GLY A 520 1.01 20.74 -4.29
N GLU A 521 0.26 21.65 -4.90
CA GLU A 521 0.71 22.44 -6.04
C GLU A 521 0.09 23.84 -6.05
N ILE A 522 0.79 24.77 -6.67
CA ILE A 522 0.26 26.07 -7.11
C ILE A 522 0.26 26.03 -8.63
N ARG A 523 -0.87 26.36 -9.24
CA ARG A 523 -1.07 26.35 -10.68
C ARG A 523 -1.61 27.71 -11.12
N PHE A 524 -0.98 28.32 -12.11
CA PHE A 524 -1.48 29.50 -12.81
C PHE A 524 -1.86 29.09 -14.21
N GLY A 525 -3.08 29.43 -14.65
CA GLY A 525 -3.65 29.07 -15.92
C GLY A 525 -4.19 30.27 -16.72
N ILE A 526 -4.20 30.12 -18.02
CA ILE A 526 -4.93 30.95 -18.97
C ILE A 526 -5.78 30.03 -19.82
N GLY A 527 -7.04 30.37 -20.02
CA GLY A 527 -7.96 29.54 -20.81
C GLY A 527 -8.97 30.36 -21.58
N GLN A 528 -9.51 29.72 -22.61
CA GLN A 528 -10.63 30.21 -23.39
C GLN A 528 -11.66 29.09 -23.53
N ARG A 529 -12.93 29.39 -23.24
CA ARG A 529 -14.05 28.48 -23.41
C ARG A 529 -15.17 29.18 -24.19
N TRP A 530 -15.90 28.40 -24.96
CA TRP A 530 -17.13 28.79 -25.62
C TRP A 530 -18.23 27.87 -25.14
N GLY A 531 -19.42 28.41 -24.99
CA GLY A 531 -20.55 27.63 -24.51
C GLY A 531 -21.88 28.10 -25.07
N LYS A 532 -22.87 27.28 -24.79
CA LYS A 532 -24.26 27.60 -25.04
C LYS A 532 -25.13 27.04 -23.92
N THR A 533 -26.19 27.74 -23.61
CA THR A 533 -27.27 27.31 -22.73
C THR A 533 -28.54 27.07 -23.54
N LYS A 534 -29.24 25.98 -23.28
CA LYS A 534 -30.52 25.63 -23.90
C LYS A 534 -31.48 25.15 -22.82
N VAL A 535 -32.75 25.53 -22.93
CA VAL A 535 -33.79 24.95 -22.09
C VAL A 535 -33.88 23.46 -22.38
N HIS A 536 -33.70 22.64 -21.35
CA HIS A 536 -33.85 21.20 -21.42
C HIS A 536 -35.24 20.76 -20.96
N ILE A 537 -35.65 21.26 -19.78
CA ILE A 537 -37.02 21.06 -19.24
C ILE A 537 -37.61 22.44 -18.91
N GLY A 538 -38.85 22.70 -19.27
CA GLY A 538 -39.55 23.94 -18.97
C GLY A 538 -40.10 24.64 -20.21
N ASN A 539 -40.40 25.94 -20.09
CA ASN A 539 -40.97 26.72 -21.18
C ASN A 539 -39.92 27.03 -22.25
N SER A 540 -40.11 26.54 -23.47
CA SER A 540 -39.21 26.74 -24.60
C SER A 540 -39.04 28.21 -25.04
N ASN A 541 -39.85 29.14 -24.53
CA ASN A 541 -39.73 30.58 -24.78
C ASN A 541 -38.70 31.26 -23.84
N LEU A 542 -38.17 30.54 -22.87
CA LEU A 542 -37.08 31.05 -22.02
C LEU A 542 -35.81 31.27 -22.86
N PRO A 543 -34.99 32.27 -22.52
CA PRO A 543 -33.82 32.63 -23.33
C PRO A 543 -32.80 31.47 -23.42
N THR A 544 -32.25 31.30 -24.61
CA THR A 544 -31.07 30.46 -24.88
C THR A 544 -29.94 31.39 -25.26
N ASP A 545 -28.75 31.12 -24.76
CA ASP A 545 -27.64 32.01 -25.02
C ASP A 545 -26.38 31.24 -25.45
N THR A 546 -25.50 31.95 -26.16
CA THR A 546 -24.14 31.52 -26.47
C THR A 546 -23.17 32.47 -25.79
N PHE A 547 -22.16 31.95 -25.16
CA PHE A 547 -21.23 32.75 -24.39
C PHE A 547 -19.78 32.36 -24.66
N SER A 548 -18.88 33.31 -24.41
CA SER A 548 -17.45 33.15 -24.48
C SER A 548 -16.83 33.57 -23.15
N GLU A 549 -15.88 32.74 -22.65
CA GLU A 549 -15.21 32.94 -21.37
C GLU A 549 -13.67 32.83 -21.55
N GLY A 550 -13.01 33.98 -21.63
CA GLY A 550 -11.58 34.07 -21.53
C GLY A 550 -11.15 34.38 -20.08
N PHE A 551 -10.26 33.60 -19.50
CA PHE A 551 -9.98 33.72 -18.09
C PHE A 551 -8.51 33.48 -17.73
N TYR A 552 -8.10 34.07 -16.61
CA TYR A 552 -6.94 33.70 -15.80
C TYR A 552 -7.41 32.88 -14.60
N GLU A 553 -6.64 31.87 -14.21
CA GLU A 553 -6.93 31.05 -13.05
C GLU A 553 -5.68 30.91 -12.17
N LEU A 554 -5.84 31.06 -10.86
CA LEU A 554 -4.85 30.70 -9.86
C LEU A 554 -5.48 29.64 -8.96
N LYS A 555 -4.85 28.46 -8.92
CA LYS A 555 -5.30 27.34 -8.11
C LYS A 555 -4.20 26.91 -7.16
N TYR A 556 -4.51 26.84 -5.87
CA TYR A 556 -3.71 26.20 -4.83
C TYR A 556 -4.42 24.93 -4.40
N SER A 557 -3.70 23.83 -4.31
CA SER A 557 -4.21 22.55 -3.80
C SER A 557 -3.18 21.94 -2.86
N PHE A 558 -3.65 21.42 -1.72
CA PHE A 558 -2.83 20.80 -0.69
C PHE A 558 -3.57 19.63 -0.08
N ASP A 559 -2.92 18.46 0.06
CA ASP A 559 -3.52 17.21 0.46
C ASP A 559 -2.53 16.36 1.26
N THR A 560 -2.84 16.18 2.54
CA THR A 560 -2.13 15.32 3.49
C THR A 560 -3.00 14.20 4.04
N MET A 561 -4.21 14.00 3.50
CA MET A 561 -5.09 12.90 3.91
C MET A 561 -4.37 11.56 3.76
N ASP A 562 -4.51 10.68 4.73
CA ASP A 562 -3.97 9.30 4.70
C ASP A 562 -4.79 8.39 3.77
N ASN A 563 -6.08 8.69 3.61
CA ASN A 563 -7.02 7.99 2.73
C ASN A 563 -8.00 9.02 2.13
N VAL A 564 -8.39 8.84 0.86
CA VAL A 564 -9.35 9.73 0.19
C VAL A 564 -10.79 9.38 0.56
N ASP A 565 -11.08 8.09 0.77
CA ASP A 565 -12.43 7.55 0.90
C ASP A 565 -12.95 7.59 2.34
N PHE A 566 -12.11 7.16 3.27
CA PHE A 566 -12.38 7.16 4.72
C PHE A 566 -11.13 7.66 5.46
N PRO A 567 -10.84 8.98 5.38
CA PRO A 567 -9.64 9.54 5.99
C PRO A 567 -9.65 9.39 7.51
N ASN A 568 -8.50 9.00 8.09
CA ASN A 568 -8.31 8.98 9.53
C ASN A 568 -7.60 10.24 10.02
N GLU A 569 -6.69 10.76 9.21
CA GLU A 569 -5.91 11.96 9.54
C GLU A 569 -5.56 12.76 8.30
N GLY A 570 -5.16 14.01 8.54
CA GLY A 570 -4.70 14.91 7.48
C GLY A 570 -5.73 15.97 7.13
N GLU A 571 -5.41 16.72 6.08
CA GLU A 571 -6.24 17.81 5.57
C GLU A 571 -6.16 17.91 4.06
N ASP A 572 -7.26 18.36 3.48
CA ASP A 572 -7.41 18.70 2.06
C ASP A 572 -7.85 20.14 1.92
N ILE A 573 -7.06 20.95 1.21
CA ILE A 573 -7.32 22.36 1.00
C ILE A 573 -7.29 22.66 -0.49
N SER A 574 -8.31 23.34 -1.01
CA SER A 574 -8.32 23.86 -2.36
C SER A 574 -8.78 25.31 -2.38
N VAL A 575 -8.02 26.16 -3.06
CA VAL A 575 -8.38 27.56 -3.32
C VAL A 575 -8.27 27.82 -4.81
N THR A 576 -9.38 28.25 -5.43
CA THR A 576 -9.42 28.60 -6.84
C THR A 576 -9.86 30.05 -6.98
N LEU A 577 -9.04 30.86 -7.63
CA LEU A 577 -9.38 32.24 -8.01
C LEU A 577 -9.42 32.29 -9.53
N ARG A 578 -10.51 32.78 -10.10
CA ARG A 578 -10.66 32.91 -11.55
C ARG A 578 -11.11 34.32 -11.89
N GLN A 579 -10.40 34.94 -12.83
CA GLN A 579 -10.73 36.23 -13.39
C GLN A 579 -11.12 36.03 -14.85
N PHE A 580 -12.38 36.30 -15.18
CA PHE A 580 -12.85 36.38 -16.55
C PHE A 580 -12.61 37.79 -17.08
N ASP A 581 -12.04 37.90 -18.28
CA ASP A 581 -11.63 39.19 -18.81
C ASP A 581 -11.91 39.32 -20.31
N THR A 582 -12.50 40.43 -20.67
CA THR A 582 -12.84 40.75 -22.08
C THR A 582 -11.61 40.86 -22.98
N SER A 583 -10.42 41.16 -22.40
CA SER A 583 -9.15 41.16 -23.14
C SER A 583 -8.73 39.79 -23.62
N LEU A 584 -9.22 38.73 -22.96
CA LEU A 584 -9.03 37.33 -23.35
C LEU A 584 -10.21 36.77 -24.16
N GLY A 585 -11.19 37.66 -24.57
CA GLY A 585 -12.34 37.25 -25.34
C GLY A 585 -13.53 36.75 -24.51
N SER A 586 -13.59 37.06 -23.21
CA SER A 586 -14.81 36.86 -22.43
C SER A 586 -15.88 37.88 -22.80
N ASP A 587 -17.13 37.47 -22.90
CA ASP A 587 -18.25 38.36 -23.13
C ASP A 587 -18.46 39.30 -21.93
N GLU A 588 -18.25 38.79 -20.73
CA GLU A 588 -18.40 39.52 -19.47
C GLU A 588 -17.11 39.55 -18.66
N ARG A 589 -16.97 40.58 -17.81
CA ARG A 589 -15.85 40.72 -16.88
C ARG A 589 -16.31 40.47 -15.45
N TYR A 590 -15.84 39.38 -14.85
CA TYR A 590 -16.16 39.01 -13.47
C TYR A 590 -15.08 38.18 -12.82
N GLN A 591 -15.21 37.96 -11.50
CA GLN A 591 -14.31 37.14 -10.71
C GLN A 591 -15.07 36.03 -10.00
N GLN A 592 -14.45 34.89 -9.86
CA GLN A 592 -14.91 33.80 -9.01
C GLN A 592 -13.83 33.40 -8.04
N MET A 593 -14.25 33.08 -6.82
CA MET A 593 -13.43 32.53 -5.78
C MET A 593 -14.11 31.29 -5.21
N GLU A 594 -13.37 30.21 -5.07
CA GLU A 594 -13.81 29.01 -4.37
C GLU A 594 -12.76 28.58 -3.35
N PHE A 595 -13.20 28.28 -2.12
CA PHE A 595 -12.38 27.74 -1.04
C PHE A 595 -13.05 26.45 -0.54
N LYS A 596 -12.25 25.38 -0.37
CA LYS A 596 -12.65 24.10 0.20
C LYS A 596 -11.61 23.64 1.21
N LEU A 597 -12.08 23.16 2.35
CA LEU A 597 -11.24 22.59 3.41
C LEU A 597 -11.96 21.37 3.98
N ASP A 598 -11.27 20.25 4.07
CA ASP A 598 -11.62 19.11 4.89
C ASP A 598 -10.47 18.75 5.81
N LYS A 599 -10.78 18.38 7.07
CA LYS A 599 -9.81 17.93 8.06
C LYS A 599 -10.32 16.72 8.81
N ALA A 600 -9.57 15.63 8.77
CA ALA A 600 -9.86 14.38 9.48
C ALA A 600 -9.09 14.30 10.79
N LEU A 601 -9.78 13.83 11.85
CA LEU A 601 -9.26 13.63 13.19
C LEU A 601 -9.81 12.32 13.74
N THR A 602 -8.93 11.37 14.10
CA THR A 602 -9.32 10.05 14.61
C THR A 602 -8.98 9.88 16.09
N PHE A 603 -9.89 9.29 16.83
CA PHE A 603 -9.79 8.97 18.25
C PHE A 603 -10.13 7.48 18.47
N GLY A 604 -9.13 6.62 18.39
CA GLY A 604 -9.33 5.15 18.42
C GLY A 604 -9.99 4.64 17.14
N GLN A 605 -11.23 4.15 17.23
CA GLN A 605 -12.01 3.68 16.07
C GLN A 605 -12.97 4.74 15.51
N ASP A 606 -13.01 5.90 16.12
CA ASP A 606 -13.95 6.98 15.82
C ASP A 606 -13.23 8.10 15.07
N THR A 607 -13.77 8.51 13.94
CA THR A 607 -13.22 9.61 13.13
C THR A 607 -14.25 10.72 12.96
N VAL A 608 -13.76 11.95 13.04
CA VAL A 608 -14.52 13.17 12.74
C VAL A 608 -13.84 13.89 11.58
N VAL A 609 -14.61 14.21 10.54
CA VAL A 609 -14.16 15.07 9.45
C VAL A 609 -14.92 16.39 9.52
N LEU A 610 -14.17 17.49 9.59
CA LEU A 610 -14.69 18.86 9.57
C LEU A 610 -14.49 19.43 8.18
N GLY A 611 -15.57 19.87 7.53
CA GLY A 611 -15.54 20.48 6.22
C GLY A 611 -16.06 21.92 6.23
N GLY A 612 -15.43 22.77 5.44
CA GLY A 612 -15.84 24.15 5.23
C GLY A 612 -15.64 24.57 3.77
N TYR A 613 -16.71 25.06 3.13
CA TYR A 613 -16.71 25.43 1.72
C TYR A 613 -17.31 26.80 1.53
N TYR A 614 -16.74 27.56 0.62
CA TYR A 614 -17.19 28.89 0.27
C TYR A 614 -16.96 29.14 -1.21
N GLY A 615 -18.00 29.56 -1.92
CA GLY A 615 -17.90 30.00 -3.30
C GLY A 615 -18.55 31.37 -3.48
N ARG A 616 -17.93 32.23 -4.27
CA ARG A 616 -18.45 33.57 -4.55
C ARG A 616 -18.15 34.00 -5.98
N THR A 617 -19.16 34.46 -6.67
CA THR A 617 -19.07 35.23 -7.93
C THR A 617 -19.21 36.70 -7.61
N PHE A 618 -18.22 37.50 -7.98
CA PHE A 618 -18.25 38.95 -7.82
C PHE A 618 -18.83 39.56 -9.11
N ASN A 619 -19.58 40.63 -8.97
CA ASN A 619 -20.37 41.32 -9.98
C ASN A 619 -21.71 40.62 -10.27
N ASP A 620 -22.60 41.42 -10.82
CA ASP A 620 -23.94 40.95 -11.20
C ASP A 620 -23.89 40.56 -12.69
N ILE A 621 -23.93 39.25 -12.95
CA ILE A 621 -23.80 38.63 -14.27
C ILE A 621 -24.87 37.56 -14.45
N ASP A 622 -24.94 36.95 -15.64
CA ASP A 622 -25.84 35.84 -15.91
C ASP A 622 -25.66 34.70 -14.87
N THR A 623 -26.78 34.29 -14.27
CA THR A 623 -26.78 33.31 -13.18
C THR A 623 -26.46 31.89 -13.66
N VAL A 624 -26.94 31.50 -14.86
CA VAL A 624 -26.78 30.12 -15.37
C VAL A 624 -25.30 29.80 -15.70
N THR A 625 -24.58 30.78 -16.25
CA THR A 625 -23.19 30.57 -16.65
C THR A 625 -22.22 30.59 -15.45
N SER A 626 -22.54 31.41 -14.42
CA SER A 626 -21.65 31.69 -13.28
C SER A 626 -21.99 30.94 -12.00
N SER A 627 -22.99 30.04 -12.00
CA SER A 627 -23.46 29.34 -10.79
C SER A 627 -22.53 28.25 -10.31
N TYR A 628 -22.47 28.14 -8.99
CA TYR A 628 -22.06 26.95 -8.25
C TYR A 628 -23.26 26.03 -8.03
N LEU A 629 -23.01 24.76 -7.74
CA LEU A 629 -24.03 23.75 -7.49
C LEU A 629 -23.85 23.16 -6.10
N LEU A 630 -24.95 22.90 -5.39
CA LEU A 630 -25.03 22.20 -4.14
C LEU A 630 -26.15 21.17 -4.16
N GLY A 631 -26.15 20.26 -3.22
CA GLY A 631 -27.10 19.16 -3.09
C GLY A 631 -26.42 17.80 -3.24
N GLY A 632 -26.99 16.80 -2.62
CA GLY A 632 -26.44 15.44 -2.61
C GLY A 632 -25.92 15.00 -1.24
N ALA A 633 -25.43 13.79 -1.19
CA ALA A 633 -24.92 13.20 0.04
C ALA A 633 -23.80 14.06 0.65
N ARG A 634 -23.96 14.49 1.91
CA ARG A 634 -23.01 15.32 2.66
C ARG A 634 -22.72 16.70 2.05
N GLN A 635 -23.59 17.12 1.14
CA GLN A 635 -23.60 18.46 0.50
C GLN A 635 -25.00 19.06 0.52
N LEU A 636 -25.62 19.18 1.70
CA LEU A 636 -27.02 19.43 1.98
C LEU A 636 -27.84 18.18 1.65
N SER A 637 -27.62 17.13 2.43
CA SER A 637 -28.32 15.85 2.33
C SER A 637 -29.84 16.03 2.40
N GLY A 638 -30.57 15.20 1.64
CA GLY A 638 -32.01 15.35 1.42
C GLY A 638 -32.34 15.91 0.04
N TYR A 639 -31.48 16.73 -0.56
CA TYR A 639 -31.57 17.12 -1.94
C TYR A 639 -30.89 16.12 -2.87
N ARG A 640 -31.37 15.99 -4.10
CA ARG A 640 -30.67 15.28 -5.17
C ARG A 640 -29.28 15.91 -5.45
N GLN A 641 -28.44 15.20 -6.14
CA GLN A 641 -27.12 15.68 -6.55
C GLN A 641 -27.28 16.95 -7.43
N ASP A 642 -26.56 18.04 -7.07
CA ASP A 642 -26.51 19.30 -7.80
C ASP A 642 -27.88 20.00 -7.96
N ALA A 643 -28.86 19.73 -7.08
CA ALA A 643 -30.20 20.28 -7.17
C ALA A 643 -30.31 21.80 -6.94
N LEU A 644 -29.39 22.36 -6.18
CA LEU A 644 -29.37 23.77 -5.83
C LEU A 644 -28.32 24.50 -6.66
N SER A 645 -28.67 25.63 -7.29
CA SER A 645 -27.76 26.45 -8.06
C SER A 645 -27.75 27.89 -7.61
N GLY A 646 -26.58 28.54 -7.59
CA GLY A 646 -26.45 29.96 -7.23
C GLY A 646 -25.05 30.50 -7.43
N GLN A 647 -24.94 31.82 -7.49
CA GLN A 647 -23.68 32.51 -7.73
C GLN A 647 -22.75 32.49 -6.50
N ASN A 648 -23.31 32.26 -5.32
CA ASN A 648 -22.58 32.22 -4.08
C ASN A 648 -23.09 31.07 -3.22
N TYR A 649 -22.20 30.44 -2.45
CA TYR A 649 -22.57 29.44 -1.46
C TYR A 649 -21.66 29.41 -0.24
N THR A 650 -22.19 28.90 0.85
CA THR A 650 -21.44 28.47 2.01
C THR A 650 -21.92 27.10 2.42
N LEU A 651 -21.02 26.25 2.88
CA LEU A 651 -21.35 24.96 3.46
C LEU A 651 -20.35 24.61 4.57
N GLY A 652 -20.88 24.37 5.76
CA GLY A 652 -20.15 23.75 6.86
C GLY A 652 -20.65 22.33 7.06
N ARG A 653 -19.78 21.38 7.24
CA ARG A 653 -20.17 20.00 7.52
C ARG A 653 -19.33 19.37 8.63
N LEU A 654 -19.97 18.51 9.40
CA LEU A 654 -19.35 17.62 10.36
C LEU A 654 -19.76 16.20 9.99
N ILE A 655 -18.82 15.35 9.67
CA ILE A 655 -19.03 13.94 9.39
C ILE A 655 -18.41 13.15 10.53
N TYR A 656 -19.17 12.24 11.12
CA TYR A 656 -18.67 11.29 12.10
C TYR A 656 -18.84 9.88 11.56
N TYR A 657 -17.84 9.04 11.72
CA TYR A 657 -17.96 7.61 11.48
C TYR A 657 -17.07 6.80 12.38
N ARG A 658 -17.53 5.58 12.62
CA ARG A 658 -16.83 4.55 13.38
C ARG A 658 -16.50 3.37 12.50
N ARG A 659 -15.26 2.91 12.56
CA ARG A 659 -14.85 1.64 11.97
C ARG A 659 -15.44 0.50 12.80
N MET A 660 -16.40 -0.24 12.23
CA MET A 660 -17.19 -1.25 12.96
C MET A 660 -16.47 -2.55 13.10
N THR A 661 -15.67 -2.93 12.11
CA THR A 661 -14.94 -4.20 12.08
C THR A 661 -13.75 -4.11 11.14
N GLU A 662 -12.70 -4.81 11.48
CA GLU A 662 -11.60 -5.08 10.56
C GLU A 662 -11.96 -6.19 9.56
N ARG A 663 -12.97 -7.02 9.90
CA ARG A 663 -13.52 -8.07 9.06
C ARG A 663 -14.90 -7.66 8.58
N SER A 664 -15.15 -7.83 7.30
CA SER A 664 -16.44 -7.57 6.68
C SER A 664 -17.52 -8.52 7.23
N LEU A 665 -18.75 -8.01 7.29
CA LEU A 665 -19.96 -8.84 7.47
C LEU A 665 -20.27 -9.68 6.23
N LEU A 666 -19.63 -9.36 5.09
CA LEU A 666 -19.73 -10.11 3.83
C LEU A 666 -18.53 -11.08 3.72
N PRO A 667 -18.56 -12.07 2.86
CA PRO A 667 -17.47 -13.05 2.67
C PRO A 667 -16.17 -12.44 2.08
N LEU A 668 -16.11 -11.12 1.91
CA LEU A 668 -14.93 -10.34 1.48
C LEU A 668 -14.45 -9.52 2.68
N ASP A 669 -13.20 -9.69 3.09
CA ASP A 669 -12.59 -8.97 4.21
C ASP A 669 -12.21 -7.54 3.80
N PHE A 670 -13.10 -6.57 4.03
CA PHE A 670 -12.83 -5.14 3.88
C PHE A 670 -13.48 -4.33 5.00
N PRO A 671 -12.91 -3.16 5.34
CA PRO A 671 -13.44 -2.30 6.43
C PRO A 671 -14.88 -1.86 6.20
N VAL A 672 -15.66 -1.87 7.27
CA VAL A 672 -17.05 -1.37 7.29
C VAL A 672 -17.13 -0.19 8.25
N TYR A 673 -17.77 0.88 7.80
CA TYR A 673 -17.94 2.13 8.53
C TYR A 673 -19.42 2.45 8.70
N LEU A 674 -19.81 2.81 9.92
CA LEU A 674 -21.14 3.35 10.21
C LEU A 674 -20.96 4.79 10.67
N GLY A 675 -21.71 5.71 10.07
CA GLY A 675 -21.55 7.12 10.37
C GLY A 675 -22.79 7.97 10.06
N GLY A 676 -22.59 9.26 10.25
CA GLY A 676 -23.58 10.27 9.91
C GLY A 676 -22.93 11.62 9.66
N SER A 677 -23.69 12.54 9.08
CA SER A 677 -23.29 13.91 8.85
C SER A 677 -24.29 14.90 9.48
N LEU A 678 -23.75 16.06 9.82
CA LEU A 678 -24.53 17.26 10.13
C LEU A 678 -24.00 18.38 9.24
N GLU A 679 -24.89 19.04 8.52
CA GLU A 679 -24.54 19.99 7.48
C GLU A 679 -25.35 21.27 7.66
N GLN A 680 -24.71 22.41 7.40
CA GLN A 680 -25.38 23.69 7.36
C GLN A 680 -24.85 24.48 6.17
N GLY A 681 -25.73 24.90 5.29
CA GLY A 681 -25.35 25.63 4.08
C GLY A 681 -26.35 26.66 3.65
N ARG A 682 -25.95 27.45 2.68
CA ARG A 682 -26.77 28.47 2.03
C ARG A 682 -26.22 28.66 0.63
N ILE A 683 -27.15 28.88 -0.32
CA ILE A 683 -26.82 29.24 -1.70
C ILE A 683 -27.69 30.42 -2.14
N TRP A 684 -27.08 31.39 -2.81
CA TRP A 684 -27.80 32.61 -3.20
C TRP A 684 -27.21 33.27 -4.45
N ASN A 685 -28.02 34.10 -5.12
CA ASN A 685 -27.57 34.93 -6.23
C ASN A 685 -27.23 36.36 -5.78
N ASN A 686 -26.42 37.07 -6.57
CA ASN A 686 -26.26 38.50 -6.44
C ASN A 686 -27.57 39.18 -6.87
N GLY A 687 -27.94 40.32 -6.32
CA GLY A 687 -29.12 41.09 -6.73
C GLY A 687 -30.48 40.63 -6.19
N ASN A 688 -30.55 39.83 -5.14
CA ASN A 688 -31.73 39.40 -4.38
C ASN A 688 -32.79 38.59 -5.18
N ASN A 689 -32.42 37.97 -6.30
CA ASN A 689 -33.35 37.19 -7.12
C ASN A 689 -33.56 35.75 -6.62
N TYR A 690 -32.67 35.26 -5.76
CA TYR A 690 -32.74 33.93 -5.16
C TYR A 690 -31.86 33.85 -3.92
N ASP A 691 -32.40 33.26 -2.87
CA ASP A 691 -31.68 32.96 -1.60
C ASP A 691 -32.36 31.78 -0.92
N SER A 692 -31.67 30.66 -0.84
CA SER A 692 -32.19 29.47 -0.17
C SER A 692 -32.46 29.65 1.33
N GLY A 693 -31.97 30.76 1.94
CA GLY A 693 -31.84 30.80 3.39
C GLY A 693 -30.80 29.82 3.94
N SER A 694 -30.78 29.69 5.23
CA SER A 694 -29.89 28.70 5.89
C SER A 694 -30.57 27.35 5.94
N ILE A 695 -30.02 26.36 5.27
CA ILE A 695 -30.52 24.98 5.21
C ILE A 695 -29.72 24.16 6.20
N THR A 696 -30.41 23.42 7.06
CA THR A 696 -29.80 22.42 7.96
C THR A 696 -30.13 21.03 7.44
N ALA A 697 -29.13 20.21 7.22
CA ALA A 697 -29.27 18.87 6.68
C ALA A 697 -28.45 17.85 7.48
N GLY A 698 -28.75 16.59 7.31
CA GLY A 698 -28.01 15.52 7.91
C GLY A 698 -28.24 14.18 7.22
N SER A 699 -27.33 13.28 7.41
CA SER A 699 -27.46 11.91 6.90
C SER A 699 -26.95 10.86 7.87
N ILE A 700 -27.42 9.64 7.67
CA ILE A 700 -26.81 8.43 8.21
C ILE A 700 -26.29 7.60 7.05
N PHE A 701 -25.16 6.93 7.21
CA PHE A 701 -24.58 6.13 6.15
C PHE A 701 -23.90 4.87 6.63
N LEU A 702 -23.87 3.87 5.76
CA LEU A 702 -23.07 2.66 5.85
C LEU A 702 -22.05 2.68 4.70
N GLY A 703 -20.78 2.65 5.06
CA GLY A 703 -19.67 2.71 4.12
C GLY A 703 -18.86 1.41 4.12
N PHE A 704 -18.38 1.03 2.94
CA PHE A 704 -17.55 -0.15 2.72
C PHE A 704 -16.33 0.26 1.89
N ASP A 705 -15.13 0.02 2.41
CA ASP A 705 -13.90 0.25 1.65
C ASP A 705 -13.55 -1.02 0.86
N THR A 706 -14.14 -1.15 -0.33
CA THR A 706 -14.01 -2.34 -1.15
C THR A 706 -12.82 -2.26 -2.11
N PRO A 707 -12.30 -3.40 -2.60
CA PRO A 707 -11.25 -3.39 -3.63
C PRO A 707 -11.64 -2.68 -4.93
N LEU A 708 -12.95 -2.59 -5.24
CA LEU A 708 -13.46 -1.89 -6.41
C LEU A 708 -13.61 -0.38 -6.18
N GLY A 709 -13.45 0.08 -4.94
CA GLY A 709 -13.65 1.45 -4.51
C GLY A 709 -14.64 1.54 -3.34
N PRO A 710 -14.82 2.72 -2.74
CA PRO A 710 -15.73 2.92 -1.63
C PRO A 710 -17.18 2.75 -2.09
N LEU A 711 -17.94 1.93 -1.37
CA LEU A 711 -19.38 1.81 -1.55
C LEU A 711 -20.06 2.48 -0.36
N ASN A 712 -20.88 3.49 -0.64
CA ASN A 712 -21.62 4.22 0.37
C ASN A 712 -23.11 4.11 0.11
N PHE A 713 -23.84 3.69 1.13
CA PHE A 713 -25.27 3.71 1.18
C PHE A 713 -25.70 4.71 2.25
N SER A 714 -26.43 5.78 1.87
CA SER A 714 -26.80 6.81 2.82
C SER A 714 -28.25 7.26 2.63
N TYR A 715 -28.85 7.68 3.75
CA TYR A 715 -30.18 8.31 3.80
C TYR A 715 -30.01 9.70 4.39
N GLY A 716 -30.43 10.70 3.64
CA GLY A 716 -30.35 12.12 4.00
C GLY A 716 -31.72 12.76 4.15
N LEU A 717 -31.78 13.80 4.98
CA LEU A 717 -32.94 14.64 5.20
C LEU A 717 -32.50 16.07 5.54
N ASN A 718 -33.37 17.04 5.31
CA ASN A 718 -33.14 18.44 5.64
C ASN A 718 -34.35 19.09 6.29
N ASP A 719 -34.19 20.33 6.75
CA ASP A 719 -35.25 21.14 7.39
C ASP A 719 -36.31 21.67 6.38
N ASP A 720 -36.05 21.64 5.07
CA ASP A 720 -37.05 21.90 4.02
C ASP A 720 -37.97 20.68 3.80
N GLY A 721 -37.75 19.55 4.52
CA GLY A 721 -38.57 18.36 4.44
C GLY A 721 -38.20 17.40 3.29
N GLN A 722 -37.16 17.71 2.54
CA GLN A 722 -36.64 16.85 1.47
C GLN A 722 -35.94 15.63 2.02
N ARG A 723 -36.03 14.51 1.35
CA ARG A 723 -35.43 13.22 1.72
C ARG A 723 -34.86 12.54 0.51
N ALA A 724 -33.68 11.93 0.64
CA ALA A 724 -33.06 11.20 -0.45
C ALA A 724 -32.28 9.98 0.06
N VAL A 725 -32.23 8.95 -0.76
CA VAL A 725 -31.34 7.82 -0.59
C VAL A 725 -30.24 7.89 -1.64
N TYR A 726 -29.03 7.68 -1.21
CA TYR A 726 -27.87 7.72 -2.11
C TYR A 726 -27.15 6.37 -2.07
N LEU A 727 -26.88 5.84 -3.25
CA LEU A 727 -25.99 4.72 -3.45
C LEU A 727 -24.82 5.22 -4.28
N ASN A 728 -23.66 5.37 -3.64
CA ASN A 728 -22.47 5.82 -4.33
C ASN A 728 -21.46 4.69 -4.36
N LEU A 729 -21.05 4.27 -5.54
CA LEU A 729 -19.85 3.48 -5.74
C LEU A 729 -18.75 4.43 -6.17
N GLY A 730 -17.87 4.81 -5.23
CA GLY A 730 -16.83 5.76 -5.47
C GLY A 730 -16.77 6.95 -4.52
N ASN A 731 -15.87 7.88 -4.83
CA ASN A 731 -15.54 8.99 -3.96
C ASN A 731 -16.63 10.08 -3.99
N ASN A 732 -17.17 10.41 -2.81
CA ASN A 732 -18.14 11.50 -2.59
C ASN A 732 -17.91 12.17 -1.21
N PHE A 733 -16.66 12.35 -0.84
CA PHE A 733 -16.35 13.15 0.34
C PHE A 733 -16.12 14.61 -0.02
#